data_946d5cf9ead926408f3eedbb79d3bcc3
#
_entry.id   946d5cf9ead926408f3eedbb79d3bcc3
#
_cell.length_a   1.000
_cell.length_b   1.000
_cell.length_c   1.000
_cell.angle_alpha   90.00
_cell.angle_beta   90.00
_cell.angle_gamma   90.00
#
_symmetry.space_group_name_H-M   'P 1'
#
loop_
_entity.id
_entity.type
_entity.pdbx_description
1 polymer ?
#
loop_
_entity_poly.entity_id
_entity_poly.type
_entity_poly.pdbx_seq_one_letter_code
_entity_poly.pdbx_strand_id
1 'polypeptide(L)'
;MLTPSFWKRASLVFVLLFAAACDLLPIPTSVPPTPIPMGPTPTPLAPTVVTFNVHLPANTPVGAAPVVQIIDDVGGNHVTVALINSSGNVWTGGLAAPVGAVLRYKYVRPQPAYVEEVTPALQPVPYRLLLVTSANMTTEDSVAAWADTPFAGDVGALVGTVWNSNTGSGVMGVIVSAGGKLTVTAWDGSFTFYDLPAGVERVTIVTPDGSLRPAQNTITVAKGQTAALDLVSDDPNLVQVTFLARPPVNTDPAAPLRLVGNVSQMGATFNPGPDGAAVAAAREPALVRLSDGRWGTQLLLYEGTVARYKYTLGDGVWNGELDSSAARRLRQIVVPLTNVTIEDSIDAWHSGASAPITFEVTAPANTPPNDVLTLQFRTNVWLPPVPMWRVGVNAWKFVLYNPTNMQGNVFYRYCRNYACGTADDAQTAGANATGRFFTPTLFDQDLKETVPGWQWPPDAAPPVGALPPVNPHPGFGAGIELPDDYQPNAVPFYGDALRSIQATGANWITFTPRGAAQMTPAPLYTYDLTSAPLLTDWKPLVDQAHTLGLRVALHPVTCHHTPYGQCEYWNNAPYSPDFWNAWFAAYEKYIVTQAELATRAGMDLLVIGDFKLRPSFPGEPEAPADAEARWRSLVASVRAHFGGPIAFELLMGQSVWPNPPAFLDAVDVIRLFWWSPLSAGPAPAVNDLALNAGGFLDTRILPIQQQFQRGILIVPAYVSADQSATQCLKRADGQCYSFEDFNPGAPDATLYTLDLQEQADVYNGLLTAVNSRPWIAGFFVYGYNPVAALRDKSISVRGKPAEAVLTVWYPKLLGR
;
A
#
# COMPACT_ATOMS: atom_id res chain seq x y z
N MET A 1 -26.51 -64.62 1.72
CA MET A 1 -27.63 -63.85 2.29
C MET A 1 -27.24 -63.47 3.71
N LEU A 2 -26.70 -62.27 3.92
CA LEU A 2 -26.35 -61.71 5.23
C LEU A 2 -27.40 -60.64 5.55
N THR A 3 -28.01 -60.79 6.70
CA THR A 3 -29.22 -60.08 7.16
C THR A 3 -28.92 -58.60 7.51
N PRO A 4 -29.88 -57.67 7.39
CA PRO A 4 -29.69 -56.23 7.56
C PRO A 4 -29.36 -55.75 8.98
N SER A 5 -29.20 -56.63 9.95
CA SER A 5 -29.01 -56.28 11.36
C SER A 5 -27.55 -55.94 11.74
N PHE A 6 -26.58 -56.25 10.87
CA PHE A 6 -25.15 -56.03 11.16
C PHE A 6 -24.71 -54.57 10.98
N TRP A 7 -25.32 -53.88 10.04
CA TRP A 7 -24.96 -52.48 9.71
C TRP A 7 -25.49 -51.44 10.71
N LYS A 8 -26.61 -51.73 11.41
CA LYS A 8 -27.16 -50.82 12.44
C LYS A 8 -26.32 -50.81 13.73
N ARG A 9 -25.59 -51.86 14.04
CA ARG A 9 -24.71 -51.89 15.23
C ARG A 9 -23.32 -51.27 14.97
N ALA A 10 -22.83 -51.34 13.74
CA ALA A 10 -21.56 -50.70 13.36
C ALA A 10 -21.68 -49.17 13.29
N SER A 11 -22.84 -48.64 12.84
CA SER A 11 -23.06 -47.20 12.77
C SER A 11 -23.23 -46.55 14.17
N LEU A 12 -23.76 -47.30 15.14
CA LEU A 12 -23.91 -46.73 16.49
C LEU A 12 -22.60 -46.69 17.27
N VAL A 13 -21.67 -47.63 17.00
CA VAL A 13 -20.33 -47.63 17.61
C VAL A 13 -19.46 -46.54 17.00
N PHE A 14 -19.64 -46.24 15.71
CA PHE A 14 -18.90 -45.15 15.05
C PHE A 14 -19.34 -43.77 15.48
N VAL A 15 -20.63 -43.55 15.71
CA VAL A 15 -21.20 -42.29 16.24
C VAL A 15 -20.83 -42.08 17.71
N LEU A 16 -20.76 -43.15 18.52
CA LEU A 16 -20.30 -43.03 19.91
C LEU A 16 -18.80 -42.81 20.06
N LEU A 17 -17.99 -43.30 19.12
CA LEU A 17 -16.56 -43.02 19.09
C LEU A 17 -16.25 -41.59 18.62
N PHE A 18 -17.08 -40.97 17.77
CA PHE A 18 -16.91 -39.55 17.39
C PHE A 18 -17.40 -38.60 18.48
N ALA A 19 -18.45 -38.95 19.26
CA ALA A 19 -18.91 -38.14 20.38
C ALA A 19 -17.94 -38.16 21.57
N ALA A 20 -17.18 -39.26 21.76
CA ALA A 20 -16.15 -39.34 22.81
C ALA A 20 -14.79 -38.70 22.38
N ALA A 21 -14.57 -38.43 21.08
CA ALA A 21 -13.33 -37.81 20.59
C ALA A 21 -13.36 -36.27 20.66
N CYS A 22 -14.52 -35.63 20.84
CA CYS A 22 -14.61 -34.17 21.00
C CYS A 22 -14.26 -33.67 22.40
N ASP A 23 -14.27 -34.52 23.42
CA ASP A 23 -13.91 -34.15 24.78
C ASP A 23 -12.47 -34.49 25.19
N LEU A 24 -11.67 -35.02 24.27
CA LEU A 24 -10.27 -35.45 24.53
C LEU A 24 -9.22 -34.88 23.61
N LEU A 25 -9.52 -33.75 22.90
CA LEU A 25 -8.45 -32.93 22.35
C LEU A 25 -7.93 -32.03 23.49
N PRO A 26 -6.73 -32.26 24.03
CA PRO A 26 -6.17 -31.31 24.96
C PRO A 26 -6.07 -30.00 24.19
N ILE A 27 -6.62 -28.91 24.76
CA ILE A 27 -6.22 -27.56 24.44
C ILE A 27 -4.70 -27.64 24.30
N PRO A 28 -4.09 -27.27 23.16
CA PRO A 28 -2.66 -27.33 23.05
C PRO A 28 -2.10 -26.48 24.18
N THR A 29 -1.69 -27.12 25.24
CA THR A 29 -0.79 -26.53 26.22
C THR A 29 0.41 -26.13 25.38
N SER A 30 0.66 -24.84 25.24
CA SER A 30 1.84 -24.33 24.59
C SER A 30 3.03 -25.02 25.24
N VAL A 31 3.61 -25.98 24.52
CA VAL A 31 4.88 -26.59 24.95
C VAL A 31 5.84 -25.42 25.06
N PRO A 32 6.47 -25.19 26.21
CA PRO A 32 7.46 -24.12 26.34
C PRO A 32 8.49 -24.32 25.23
N PRO A 33 8.79 -23.30 24.42
CA PRO A 33 9.76 -23.44 23.35
C PRO A 33 11.09 -23.90 23.95
N THR A 34 11.72 -24.87 23.31
CA THR A 34 13.02 -25.41 23.70
C THR A 34 14.03 -24.28 23.79
N PRO A 35 14.92 -24.24 24.82
CA PRO A 35 15.96 -23.24 24.90
C PRO A 35 16.79 -23.19 23.61
N ILE A 36 16.90 -22.04 23.00
CA ILE A 36 17.66 -21.83 21.76
C ILE A 36 19.15 -21.78 22.15
N PRO A 37 20.04 -22.58 21.48
CA PRO A 37 21.47 -22.50 21.75
C PRO A 37 22.03 -21.10 21.49
N MET A 38 22.85 -20.60 22.39
CA MET A 38 23.53 -19.31 22.25
C MET A 38 24.61 -19.39 21.16
N GLY A 39 24.49 -18.53 20.14
CA GLY A 39 25.54 -18.26 19.16
C GLY A 39 26.43 -17.08 19.60
N PRO A 40 27.57 -16.86 18.95
CA PRO A 40 28.41 -15.69 19.23
C PRO A 40 27.65 -14.40 18.95
N THR A 41 27.70 -13.44 19.90
CA THR A 41 27.11 -12.10 19.70
C THR A 41 27.91 -11.36 18.63
N PRO A 42 27.28 -10.84 17.57
CA PRO A 42 27.98 -10.07 16.55
C PRO A 42 28.63 -8.80 17.12
N THR A 43 29.82 -8.50 16.69
CA THR A 43 30.51 -7.25 17.09
C THR A 43 29.90 -6.06 16.37
N PRO A 44 29.48 -4.99 17.08
CA PRO A 44 29.01 -3.77 16.46
C PRO A 44 30.07 -3.15 15.55
N LEU A 45 29.67 -2.63 14.39
CA LEU A 45 30.56 -1.87 13.51
C LEU A 45 30.92 -0.52 14.15
N ALA A 46 32.20 -0.18 14.16
CA ALA A 46 32.63 1.15 14.60
C ALA A 46 32.10 2.22 13.62
N PRO A 47 31.49 3.32 14.13
CA PRO A 47 31.08 4.43 13.27
C PRO A 47 32.30 5.12 12.66
N THR A 48 32.17 5.57 11.43
CA THR A 48 33.13 6.41 10.73
C THR A 48 32.50 7.76 10.40
N VAL A 49 33.30 8.76 10.02
CA VAL A 49 32.77 10.07 9.63
C VAL A 49 32.41 10.04 8.14
N VAL A 50 31.15 10.39 7.83
CA VAL A 50 30.70 10.71 6.48
C VAL A 50 30.62 12.21 6.35
N THR A 51 31.42 12.79 5.43
CA THR A 51 31.42 14.22 5.13
C THR A 51 30.55 14.50 3.90
N PHE A 52 29.54 15.32 4.07
CA PHE A 52 28.71 15.82 2.98
C PHE A 52 29.29 17.13 2.44
N ASN A 53 29.62 17.19 1.16
CA ASN A 53 29.87 18.42 0.42
C ASN A 53 28.66 18.68 -0.48
N VAL A 54 27.97 19.79 -0.26
CA VAL A 54 26.68 20.06 -0.86
C VAL A 54 26.75 21.35 -1.67
N HIS A 55 26.50 21.24 -2.97
CA HIS A 55 26.38 22.36 -3.88
C HIS A 55 24.96 22.92 -3.84
N LEU A 56 24.78 24.13 -3.33
CA LEU A 56 23.49 24.79 -3.28
C LEU A 56 23.20 25.61 -4.54
N PRO A 57 21.92 25.77 -4.93
CA PRO A 57 21.53 26.65 -6.02
C PRO A 57 22.01 28.09 -5.79
N ALA A 58 22.43 28.76 -6.83
CA ALA A 58 22.93 30.16 -6.75
C ALA A 58 21.86 31.13 -6.23
N ASN A 59 20.58 30.81 -6.39
CA ASN A 59 19.43 31.58 -5.88
C ASN A 59 18.99 31.16 -4.47
N THR A 60 19.82 30.40 -3.76
CA THR A 60 19.55 30.12 -2.32
C THR A 60 19.52 31.44 -1.54
N PRO A 61 18.47 31.72 -0.74
CA PRO A 61 18.34 32.97 -0.01
C PRO A 61 19.54 33.25 0.91
N VAL A 62 19.94 34.50 0.97
CA VAL A 62 21.01 34.94 1.88
C VAL A 62 20.60 34.72 3.34
N GLY A 63 21.52 34.19 4.15
CA GLY A 63 21.25 33.83 5.54
C GLY A 63 20.57 32.48 5.73
N ALA A 64 20.37 31.71 4.67
CA ALA A 64 19.92 30.33 4.77
C ALA A 64 20.88 29.50 5.62
N ALA A 65 20.35 28.64 6.48
CA ALA A 65 21.13 27.69 7.28
C ALA A 65 20.71 26.26 6.89
N PRO A 66 21.21 25.73 5.76
CA PRO A 66 20.81 24.41 5.28
C PRO A 66 21.34 23.34 6.20
N VAL A 67 20.60 22.25 6.26
CA VAL A 67 20.96 21.05 7.02
C VAL A 67 20.75 19.79 6.17
N VAL A 68 21.53 18.77 6.45
CA VAL A 68 21.17 17.40 6.05
C VAL A 68 20.19 16.85 7.07
N GLN A 69 18.99 16.52 6.65
CA GLN A 69 18.02 15.84 7.47
C GLN A 69 18.14 14.34 7.21
N ILE A 70 18.67 13.61 8.18
CA ILE A 70 18.74 12.15 8.12
C ILE A 70 17.36 11.60 8.49
N ILE A 71 16.79 10.83 7.61
CA ILE A 71 15.54 10.10 7.85
C ILE A 71 15.94 8.83 8.59
N ASP A 72 15.65 8.81 9.90
CA ASP A 72 15.93 7.62 10.70
C ASP A 72 14.95 6.51 10.34
N ASP A 73 15.48 5.46 9.73
CA ASP A 73 14.72 4.28 9.33
C ASP A 73 14.05 3.55 10.50
N VAL A 74 14.47 3.85 11.71
CA VAL A 74 14.09 3.07 12.91
C VAL A 74 13.47 3.93 14.00
N GLY A 75 13.80 5.21 14.08
CA GLY A 75 13.49 6.03 15.23
C GLY A 75 12.38 7.05 15.06
N GLY A 76 11.98 7.39 13.84
CA GLY A 76 11.05 8.48 13.57
C GLY A 76 11.59 9.86 14.00
N ASN A 77 12.86 9.94 14.33
CA ASN A 77 13.53 11.19 14.63
C ASN A 77 14.44 11.57 13.48
N HIS A 78 14.25 12.77 12.99
CA HIS A 78 15.17 13.34 12.05
C HIS A 78 16.43 13.83 12.81
N VAL A 79 17.56 13.18 12.56
CA VAL A 79 18.85 13.71 12.96
C VAL A 79 19.21 14.79 11.93
N THR A 80 19.41 16.01 12.38
CA THR A 80 19.84 17.11 11.52
C THR A 80 21.33 17.37 11.68
N VAL A 81 22.03 17.46 10.55
CA VAL A 81 23.44 17.83 10.50
C VAL A 81 23.55 19.24 9.91
N ALA A 82 24.02 20.19 10.69
CA ALA A 82 24.23 21.55 10.21
C ALA A 82 25.30 21.58 9.13
N LEU A 83 25.02 22.28 8.04
CA LEU A 83 25.99 22.55 7.00
C LEU A 83 26.63 23.92 7.20
N ILE A 84 27.94 24.02 7.01
CA ILE A 84 28.72 25.25 7.12
C ILE A 84 29.25 25.59 5.72
N ASN A 85 29.12 26.85 5.31
CA ASN A 85 29.67 27.29 4.03
C ASN A 85 31.20 27.16 4.05
N SER A 86 31.71 26.34 3.15
CA SER A 86 33.16 26.10 3.02
C SER A 86 33.78 26.95 1.92
N SER A 87 33.10 27.16 0.78
CA SER A 87 33.56 28.04 -0.27
C SER A 87 32.47 28.29 -1.32
N GLY A 88 32.13 29.54 -1.60
CA GLY A 88 31.16 29.90 -2.64
C GLY A 88 29.78 29.30 -2.33
N ASN A 89 29.30 28.39 -3.19
CA ASN A 89 28.03 27.68 -3.01
C ASN A 89 28.20 26.28 -2.42
N VAL A 90 29.39 25.90 -1.96
CA VAL A 90 29.67 24.60 -1.35
C VAL A 90 29.53 24.67 0.16
N TRP A 91 28.74 23.78 0.70
CA TRP A 91 28.48 23.67 2.13
C TRP A 91 28.86 22.28 2.64
N THR A 92 29.43 22.20 3.85
CA THR A 92 30.00 20.95 4.37
C THR A 92 29.47 20.64 5.75
N GLY A 93 29.21 19.36 6.02
CA GLY A 93 28.82 18.84 7.35
C GLY A 93 29.16 17.37 7.50
N GLY A 94 29.36 16.92 8.74
CA GLY A 94 29.79 15.55 9.06
C GLY A 94 28.79 14.78 9.90
N LEU A 95 28.61 13.50 9.60
CA LEU A 95 27.77 12.54 10.32
C LEU A 95 28.57 11.29 10.66
N ALA A 96 28.42 10.77 11.89
CA ALA A 96 28.93 9.44 12.24
C ALA A 96 27.97 8.35 11.72
N ALA A 97 28.48 7.46 10.86
CA ALA A 97 27.75 6.31 10.36
C ALA A 97 28.70 5.12 10.13
N PRO A 98 28.26 3.86 10.25
CA PRO A 98 29.13 2.71 10.02
C PRO A 98 29.31 2.42 8.52
N VAL A 99 30.46 1.86 8.17
CA VAL A 99 30.67 1.33 6.82
C VAL A 99 29.65 0.21 6.52
N GLY A 100 29.11 0.21 5.31
CA GLY A 100 28.05 -0.71 4.88
C GLY A 100 26.62 -0.20 5.13
N ALA A 101 26.44 0.85 5.94
CA ALA A 101 25.11 1.42 6.15
C ALA A 101 24.61 2.14 4.90
N VAL A 102 23.32 2.01 4.63
CA VAL A 102 22.59 2.83 3.67
C VAL A 102 21.86 3.91 4.45
N LEU A 103 22.19 5.17 4.17
CA LEU A 103 21.56 6.34 4.77
C LEU A 103 20.44 6.82 3.86
N ARG A 104 19.28 7.14 4.44
CA ARG A 104 18.21 7.92 3.80
C ARG A 104 18.25 9.34 4.33
N TYR A 105 18.26 10.33 3.47
CA TYR A 105 18.38 11.73 3.85
C TYR A 105 17.82 12.67 2.78
N LYS A 106 17.57 13.92 3.17
CA LYS A 106 17.25 15.03 2.27
C LYS A 106 17.83 16.33 2.80
N TYR A 107 17.80 17.37 1.96
CA TYR A 107 18.26 18.70 2.32
C TYR A 107 17.07 19.60 2.65
N VAL A 108 17.20 20.34 3.76
CA VAL A 108 16.17 21.28 4.18
C VAL A 108 16.80 22.58 4.67
N ARG A 109 16.07 23.68 4.57
CA ARG A 109 16.37 24.95 5.18
C ARG A 109 15.38 25.19 6.32
N PRO A 110 15.77 25.05 7.59
CA PRO A 110 14.88 25.30 8.73
C PRO A 110 14.63 26.80 8.98
N GLN A 111 15.47 27.70 8.47
CA GLN A 111 15.41 29.15 8.66
C GLN A 111 15.52 29.89 7.32
N PRO A 112 14.85 31.07 7.12
CA PRO A 112 13.88 31.71 8.03
C PRO A 112 12.53 31.03 8.10
N ALA A 113 12.25 30.14 7.16
CA ALA A 113 11.09 29.24 7.14
C ALA A 113 11.58 27.82 6.80
N TYR A 114 10.87 26.80 7.26
CA TYR A 114 11.14 25.42 6.89
C TYR A 114 10.81 25.22 5.41
N VAL A 115 11.81 24.91 4.62
CA VAL A 115 11.70 24.69 3.17
C VAL A 115 12.52 23.46 2.78
N GLU A 116 11.91 22.55 2.05
CA GLU A 116 12.56 21.33 1.57
C GLU A 116 13.15 21.51 0.17
N GLU A 117 14.13 20.67 -0.17
CA GLU A 117 14.62 20.57 -1.54
C GLU A 117 13.54 19.97 -2.46
N VAL A 118 13.61 20.39 -3.73
CA VAL A 118 12.75 19.86 -4.80
C VAL A 118 13.60 19.47 -6.02
N THR A 119 13.03 18.58 -6.83
CA THR A 119 13.62 18.18 -8.11
C THR A 119 13.58 19.34 -9.13
N PRO A 120 14.27 19.26 -10.28
CA PRO A 120 14.14 20.26 -11.36
C PRO A 120 12.69 20.49 -11.83
N ALA A 121 11.83 19.47 -11.74
CA ALA A 121 10.40 19.56 -12.04
C ALA A 121 9.56 20.11 -10.86
N LEU A 122 10.20 20.67 -9.82
CA LEU A 122 9.61 21.22 -8.61
C LEU A 122 8.76 20.20 -7.81
N GLN A 123 9.06 18.92 -7.95
CA GLN A 123 8.45 17.88 -7.13
C GLN A 123 9.25 17.68 -5.83
N PRO A 124 8.59 17.42 -4.69
CA PRO A 124 9.29 17.13 -3.45
C PRO A 124 10.30 15.98 -3.60
N VAL A 125 11.48 16.13 -3.01
CA VAL A 125 12.45 15.04 -2.88
C VAL A 125 12.04 14.20 -1.68
N PRO A 126 11.61 12.93 -1.89
CA PRO A 126 11.20 12.09 -0.77
C PRO A 126 12.38 11.76 0.13
N TYR A 127 13.46 11.28 -0.44
CA TYR A 127 14.77 11.07 0.17
C TYR A 127 15.82 10.77 -0.91
N ARG A 128 17.10 10.88 -0.51
CA ARG A 128 18.27 10.40 -1.24
C ARG A 128 18.82 9.15 -0.54
N LEU A 129 19.54 8.31 -1.26
CA LEU A 129 20.25 7.16 -0.71
C LEU A 129 21.75 7.38 -0.80
N LEU A 130 22.46 6.98 0.28
CA LEU A 130 23.92 6.96 0.34
C LEU A 130 24.40 5.66 0.97
N LEU A 131 25.15 4.86 0.23
CA LEU A 131 25.88 3.71 0.79
C LEU A 131 27.21 4.19 1.34
N VAL A 132 27.49 3.96 2.61
CA VAL A 132 28.78 4.25 3.24
C VAL A 132 29.77 3.17 2.83
N THR A 133 30.58 3.44 1.80
CA THR A 133 31.47 2.42 1.19
C THR A 133 32.82 2.29 1.86
N SER A 134 33.27 3.33 2.59
CA SER A 134 34.60 3.34 3.23
C SER A 134 34.61 4.21 4.48
N ALA A 135 35.62 4.02 5.32
CA ALA A 135 35.89 4.90 6.45
C ALA A 135 36.26 6.32 5.98
N ASN A 136 35.78 7.33 6.70
CA ASN A 136 36.01 8.76 6.42
C ASN A 136 35.61 9.15 4.98
N MET A 137 34.48 8.64 4.54
CA MET A 137 33.92 8.89 3.21
C MET A 137 33.51 10.36 3.06
N THR A 138 33.87 10.97 1.94
CA THR A 138 33.33 12.24 1.49
C THR A 138 32.36 12.00 0.34
N THR A 139 31.21 12.66 0.37
CA THR A 139 30.19 12.57 -0.67
C THR A 139 29.89 13.96 -1.24
N GLU A 140 29.69 14.02 -2.55
CA GLU A 140 29.32 15.24 -3.27
C GLU A 140 27.84 15.13 -3.66
N ASP A 141 27.07 16.19 -3.36
CA ASP A 141 25.67 16.31 -3.74
C ASP A 141 25.34 17.70 -4.28
N SER A 142 24.32 17.77 -5.12
CA SER A 142 23.76 19.03 -5.60
C SER A 142 22.27 19.12 -5.25
N VAL A 143 21.86 20.24 -4.65
CA VAL A 143 20.44 20.59 -4.47
C VAL A 143 19.98 21.28 -5.75
N ALA A 144 18.94 20.76 -6.40
CA ALA A 144 18.44 21.31 -7.66
C ALA A 144 17.75 22.66 -7.44
N ALA A 145 16.77 22.69 -6.52
CA ALA A 145 16.04 23.89 -6.12
C ALA A 145 15.44 23.72 -4.72
N TRP A 146 14.95 24.81 -4.16
CA TRP A 146 14.14 24.81 -2.95
C TRP A 146 12.67 24.98 -3.32
N ALA A 147 11.74 24.48 -2.50
CA ALA A 147 10.30 24.55 -2.80
C ALA A 147 9.75 25.97 -2.99
N ASP A 148 10.48 26.99 -2.50
CA ASP A 148 10.16 28.42 -2.64
C ASP A 148 10.99 29.15 -3.71
N THR A 149 11.82 28.43 -4.47
CA THR A 149 12.65 29.02 -5.53
C THR A 149 12.50 28.26 -6.85
N PRO A 150 12.55 28.96 -8.01
CA PRO A 150 12.52 28.27 -9.29
C PRO A 150 13.84 27.49 -9.52
N PHE A 151 13.74 26.39 -10.26
CA PHE A 151 14.92 25.73 -10.79
C PHE A 151 15.57 26.59 -11.88
N ALA A 152 16.87 26.77 -11.81
CA ALA A 152 17.64 27.65 -12.73
C ALA A 152 18.86 26.94 -13.36
N GLY A 153 18.93 25.62 -13.26
CA GLY A 153 20.00 24.79 -13.78
C GLY A 153 19.71 24.17 -15.14
N ASP A 154 20.65 23.39 -15.62
CA ASP A 154 20.49 22.52 -16.78
C ASP A 154 20.11 21.10 -16.32
N VAL A 155 19.44 20.35 -17.19
CA VAL A 155 19.05 18.97 -16.95
C VAL A 155 19.53 18.03 -18.04
N GLY A 156 19.68 16.75 -17.69
CA GLY A 156 19.90 15.65 -18.61
C GLY A 156 19.11 14.40 -18.19
N ALA A 157 19.40 13.29 -18.84
CA ALA A 157 18.79 12.01 -18.55
C ALA A 157 19.84 10.97 -18.12
N LEU A 158 19.39 9.93 -17.42
CA LEU A 158 20.20 8.77 -17.06
C LEU A 158 19.41 7.49 -17.36
N VAL A 159 20.05 6.57 -18.05
CA VAL A 159 19.54 5.21 -18.26
C VAL A 159 20.56 4.20 -17.72
N GLY A 160 20.10 3.03 -17.35
CA GLY A 160 21.00 1.97 -16.91
C GLY A 160 20.28 0.67 -16.60
N THR A 161 21.04 -0.34 -16.24
CA THR A 161 20.53 -1.66 -15.85
C THR A 161 21.21 -2.10 -14.56
N VAL A 162 20.45 -2.69 -13.67
CA VAL A 162 20.95 -3.39 -12.48
C VAL A 162 21.10 -4.86 -12.81
N TRP A 163 22.33 -5.37 -12.76
CA TRP A 163 22.70 -6.73 -13.07
C TRP A 163 23.00 -7.55 -11.81
N ASN A 164 22.52 -8.76 -11.77
CA ASN A 164 22.95 -9.76 -10.79
C ASN A 164 24.21 -10.47 -11.31
N SER A 165 25.32 -10.35 -10.58
CA SER A 165 26.61 -10.94 -10.99
C SER A 165 26.60 -12.48 -10.98
N ASN A 166 25.75 -13.10 -10.15
CA ASN A 166 25.66 -14.55 -10.01
C ASN A 166 24.91 -15.19 -11.19
N THR A 167 23.86 -14.51 -11.68
CA THR A 167 23.01 -15.03 -12.76
C THR A 167 23.30 -14.40 -14.12
N GLY A 168 23.95 -13.24 -14.16
CA GLY A 168 24.17 -12.44 -15.36
C GLY A 168 22.88 -11.86 -15.96
N SER A 169 21.79 -11.78 -15.17
CA SER A 169 20.49 -11.25 -15.59
C SER A 169 20.19 -9.92 -14.94
N GLY A 170 19.32 -9.13 -15.57
CA GLY A 170 18.78 -7.91 -14.97
C GLY A 170 17.90 -8.22 -13.76
N VAL A 171 17.89 -7.33 -12.76
CA VAL A 171 17.15 -7.52 -11.50
C VAL A 171 15.97 -6.58 -11.43
N MET A 172 14.76 -7.14 -11.45
CA MET A 172 13.52 -6.41 -11.28
C MET A 172 13.31 -5.99 -9.82
N GLY A 173 12.75 -4.80 -9.61
CA GLY A 173 12.26 -4.39 -8.30
C GLY A 173 13.29 -3.74 -7.39
N VAL A 174 14.44 -3.41 -7.92
CA VAL A 174 15.49 -2.69 -7.19
C VAL A 174 15.15 -1.21 -7.14
N ILE A 175 15.20 -0.61 -5.96
CA ILE A 175 15.06 0.84 -5.79
C ILE A 175 16.37 1.50 -6.24
N VAL A 176 16.26 2.46 -7.16
CA VAL A 176 17.37 3.26 -7.66
C VAL A 176 17.15 4.71 -7.26
N SER A 177 18.18 5.35 -6.70
CA SER A 177 18.18 6.76 -6.30
C SER A 177 19.25 7.53 -7.09
N ALA A 178 18.86 8.66 -7.71
CA ALA A 178 19.76 9.59 -8.38
C ALA A 178 19.18 11.02 -8.36
N GLY A 179 19.98 12.04 -8.09
CA GLY A 179 19.59 13.45 -8.18
C GLY A 179 18.35 13.84 -7.37
N GLY A 180 18.09 13.17 -6.23
CA GLY A 180 16.89 13.37 -5.42
C GLY A 180 15.63 12.67 -5.96
N LYS A 181 15.73 11.91 -7.04
CA LYS A 181 14.65 11.10 -7.59
C LYS A 181 14.81 9.62 -7.21
N LEU A 182 13.69 8.91 -7.19
CA LEU A 182 13.62 7.46 -6.98
C LEU A 182 12.88 6.81 -8.16
N THR A 183 13.30 5.61 -8.51
CA THR A 183 12.59 4.72 -9.43
C THR A 183 12.79 3.26 -9.01
N VAL A 184 12.05 2.35 -9.65
CA VAL A 184 12.19 0.91 -9.46
C VAL A 184 12.54 0.28 -10.79
N THR A 185 13.51 -0.64 -10.81
CA THR A 185 13.92 -1.33 -12.04
C THR A 185 12.78 -2.16 -12.63
N ALA A 186 12.68 -2.12 -13.97
CA ALA A 186 11.74 -2.91 -14.74
C ALA A 186 12.12 -4.42 -14.73
N TRP A 187 11.32 -5.22 -15.40
CA TRP A 187 11.49 -6.68 -15.49
C TRP A 187 12.87 -7.13 -15.97
N ASP A 188 13.49 -6.35 -16.84
CA ASP A 188 14.83 -6.57 -17.42
C ASP A 188 15.97 -5.94 -16.60
N GLY A 189 15.66 -5.40 -15.42
CA GLY A 189 16.61 -4.68 -14.58
C GLY A 189 16.87 -3.24 -14.97
N SER A 190 16.29 -2.76 -16.07
CA SER A 190 16.55 -1.41 -16.57
C SER A 190 15.83 -0.33 -15.75
N PHE A 191 16.41 0.86 -15.72
CA PHE A 191 15.84 2.07 -15.11
C PHE A 191 16.09 3.30 -15.98
N THR A 192 15.28 4.33 -15.79
CA THR A 192 15.40 5.61 -16.50
C THR A 192 15.04 6.75 -15.57
N PHE A 193 15.85 7.81 -15.63
CA PHE A 193 15.56 9.12 -15.04
C PHE A 193 15.61 10.17 -16.14
N TYR A 194 14.57 10.99 -16.19
CA TYR A 194 14.58 12.24 -16.93
C TYR A 194 14.69 13.42 -15.97
N ASP A 195 15.14 14.56 -16.47
CA ASP A 195 15.28 15.82 -15.72
C ASP A 195 16.15 15.65 -14.45
N LEU A 196 17.29 14.99 -14.56
CA LEU A 196 18.31 15.04 -13.51
C LEU A 196 19.11 16.34 -13.63
N PRO A 197 19.53 16.97 -12.52
CA PRO A 197 20.45 18.10 -12.56
C PRO A 197 21.71 17.75 -13.35
N ALA A 198 22.19 18.67 -14.20
CA ALA A 198 23.45 18.48 -14.87
C ALA A 198 24.60 18.62 -13.87
N GLY A 199 25.52 17.65 -13.86
CA GLY A 199 26.62 17.58 -12.91
C GLY A 199 27.02 16.13 -12.61
N VAL A 200 27.77 15.94 -11.54
CA VAL A 200 28.10 14.62 -11.03
C VAL A 200 26.97 14.14 -10.17
N GLU A 201 26.36 13.04 -10.57
CA GLU A 201 25.26 12.41 -9.84
C GLU A 201 25.70 11.06 -9.27
N ARG A 202 25.30 10.82 -8.01
CA ARG A 202 25.46 9.52 -7.38
C ARG A 202 24.23 8.67 -7.65
N VAL A 203 24.46 7.43 -8.09
CA VAL A 203 23.42 6.42 -8.30
C VAL A 203 23.60 5.32 -7.27
N THR A 204 22.61 5.14 -6.42
CA THR A 204 22.61 4.13 -5.34
C THR A 204 21.45 3.16 -5.55
N ILE A 205 21.69 1.86 -5.38
CA ILE A 205 20.69 0.80 -5.48
C ILE A 205 20.51 0.07 -4.16
N VAL A 206 19.27 -0.27 -3.85
CA VAL A 206 18.90 -1.08 -2.69
C VAL A 206 17.67 -1.94 -3.00
N THR A 207 17.55 -3.08 -2.32
CA THR A 207 16.28 -3.81 -2.21
C THR A 207 15.69 -3.66 -0.81
N PRO A 208 14.36 -3.55 -0.65
CA PRO A 208 13.74 -3.35 0.65
C PRO A 208 14.05 -4.44 1.67
N ASP A 209 14.25 -5.67 1.21
CA ASP A 209 14.49 -6.85 2.03
C ASP A 209 15.98 -7.23 2.16
N GLY A 210 16.86 -6.55 1.42
CA GLY A 210 18.29 -6.89 1.37
C GLY A 210 18.63 -8.05 0.45
N SER A 211 17.69 -8.50 -0.40
CA SER A 211 17.90 -9.63 -1.33
C SER A 211 18.95 -9.38 -2.41
N LEU A 212 19.36 -8.15 -2.60
CA LEU A 212 20.51 -7.74 -3.40
C LEU A 212 21.41 -6.85 -2.54
N ARG A 213 22.73 -7.03 -2.61
CA ARG A 213 23.64 -6.16 -1.88
C ARG A 213 23.52 -4.72 -2.39
N PRO A 214 23.49 -3.72 -1.52
CA PRO A 214 23.53 -2.31 -1.93
C PRO A 214 24.78 -2.03 -2.76
N ALA A 215 24.62 -1.27 -3.85
CA ALA A 215 25.74 -0.81 -4.66
C ALA A 215 25.58 0.67 -4.99
N GLN A 216 26.69 1.32 -5.30
CA GLN A 216 26.73 2.75 -5.58
C GLN A 216 27.83 3.09 -6.57
N ASN A 217 27.54 4.02 -7.48
CA ASN A 217 28.52 4.59 -8.39
C ASN A 217 28.18 6.05 -8.69
N THR A 218 29.06 6.75 -9.36
CA THR A 218 28.85 8.14 -9.79
C THR A 218 28.91 8.24 -11.32
N ILE A 219 28.14 9.17 -11.87
CA ILE A 219 28.07 9.45 -13.31
C ILE A 219 27.98 10.96 -13.54
N THR A 220 28.53 11.46 -14.62
CA THR A 220 28.33 12.86 -15.04
C THR A 220 27.15 12.94 -15.99
N VAL A 221 26.12 13.69 -15.60
CA VAL A 221 24.96 14.03 -16.42
C VAL A 221 25.24 15.35 -17.13
N ALA A 222 25.28 15.33 -18.47
CA ALA A 222 25.47 16.54 -19.25
C ALA A 222 24.14 17.13 -19.71
N LYS A 223 24.12 18.48 -19.89
CA LYS A 223 22.96 19.23 -20.39
C LYS A 223 22.36 18.60 -21.66
N GLY A 224 21.09 18.24 -21.60
CA GLY A 224 20.32 17.69 -22.72
C GLY A 224 20.83 16.35 -23.26
N GLN A 225 21.74 15.69 -22.54
CA GLN A 225 22.29 14.39 -22.93
C GLN A 225 21.75 13.27 -22.06
N THR A 226 21.79 12.07 -22.59
CA THR A 226 21.50 10.84 -21.83
C THR A 226 22.80 10.17 -21.43
N ALA A 227 23.06 10.09 -20.14
CA ALA A 227 24.15 9.30 -19.58
C ALA A 227 23.72 7.83 -19.45
N ALA A 228 24.67 6.89 -19.48
CA ALA A 228 24.39 5.47 -19.27
C ALA A 228 25.29 4.92 -18.17
N LEU A 229 24.69 4.21 -17.20
CA LEU A 229 25.40 3.59 -16.08
C LEU A 229 24.74 2.28 -15.68
N ASP A 230 25.45 1.18 -15.90
CA ASP A 230 25.05 -0.11 -15.36
C ASP A 230 25.63 -0.31 -13.95
N LEU A 231 24.85 -0.93 -13.09
CA LEU A 231 25.24 -1.31 -11.74
C LEU A 231 25.21 -2.83 -11.61
N VAL A 232 26.24 -3.39 -11.00
CA VAL A 232 26.37 -4.84 -10.81
C VAL A 232 26.38 -5.13 -9.31
N SER A 233 25.60 -6.10 -8.89
CA SER A 233 25.58 -6.57 -7.51
C SER A 233 25.29 -8.08 -7.44
N ASP A 234 25.43 -8.67 -6.25
CA ASP A 234 25.19 -10.08 -5.99
C ASP A 234 24.04 -10.28 -5.01
N ASP A 235 23.40 -11.46 -5.08
CA ASP A 235 22.40 -11.91 -4.14
C ASP A 235 23.09 -12.65 -2.98
N PRO A 236 22.93 -12.15 -1.76
CA PRO A 236 23.45 -12.78 -0.55
C PRO A 236 22.60 -13.99 -0.13
N ASN A 237 23.16 -14.88 0.72
CA ASN A 237 22.40 -15.99 1.28
C ASN A 237 21.45 -15.55 2.39
N LEU A 238 20.34 -16.28 2.57
CA LEU A 238 19.45 -16.13 3.70
C LEU A 238 20.04 -16.76 4.96
N VAL A 239 19.98 -16.04 6.07
CA VAL A 239 20.46 -16.43 7.38
C VAL A 239 19.33 -16.29 8.39
N GLN A 240 19.14 -17.29 9.25
CA GLN A 240 18.20 -17.20 10.35
C GLN A 240 18.83 -16.42 11.51
N VAL A 241 18.23 -15.29 11.83
CA VAL A 241 18.61 -14.45 12.99
C VAL A 241 17.54 -14.57 14.06
N THR A 242 17.94 -15.04 15.24
CA THR A 242 17.06 -15.13 16.41
C THR A 242 17.33 -13.95 17.32
N PHE A 243 16.31 -13.14 17.59
CA PHE A 243 16.37 -12.04 18.54
C PHE A 243 15.73 -12.46 19.84
N LEU A 244 16.47 -12.33 20.93
CA LEU A 244 16.01 -12.55 22.31
C LEU A 244 16.17 -11.25 23.08
N ALA A 245 15.10 -10.81 23.75
CA ALA A 245 15.11 -9.57 24.50
C ALA A 245 14.59 -9.75 25.93
N ARG A 246 15.16 -9.00 26.87
CA ARG A 246 14.67 -8.86 28.25
C ARG A 246 14.16 -7.44 28.43
N PRO A 247 12.84 -7.23 28.51
CA PRO A 247 12.30 -5.90 28.79
C PRO A 247 12.49 -5.55 30.29
N PRO A 248 12.42 -4.25 30.65
CA PRO A 248 12.38 -3.79 32.01
C PRO A 248 11.24 -4.42 32.81
N VAL A 249 11.45 -4.62 34.13
CA VAL A 249 10.43 -5.26 34.99
C VAL A 249 9.13 -4.45 35.14
N ASN A 250 9.18 -3.17 34.90
CA ASN A 250 8.03 -2.25 34.91
C ASN A 250 7.30 -2.15 33.56
N THR A 251 7.63 -3.00 32.60
CA THR A 251 6.90 -3.07 31.33
C THR A 251 5.47 -3.57 31.60
N ASP A 252 4.47 -2.87 31.10
CA ASP A 252 3.07 -3.27 31.23
C ASP A 252 2.88 -4.68 30.66
N PRO A 253 2.25 -5.60 31.39
CA PRO A 253 2.10 -6.99 30.93
C PRO A 253 1.23 -7.14 29.67
N ALA A 254 0.40 -6.14 29.34
CA ALA A 254 -0.41 -6.13 28.12
C ALA A 254 0.34 -5.55 26.91
N ALA A 255 1.49 -4.89 27.14
CA ALA A 255 2.24 -4.29 26.06
C ALA A 255 2.87 -5.35 25.14
N PRO A 256 2.67 -5.29 23.82
CA PRO A 256 3.37 -6.15 22.90
C PRO A 256 4.83 -5.71 22.79
N LEU A 257 5.78 -6.64 22.90
CA LEU A 257 7.17 -6.34 22.55
C LEU A 257 7.37 -6.62 21.06
N ARG A 258 7.88 -5.63 20.34
CA ARG A 258 8.12 -5.72 18.90
C ARG A 258 9.52 -5.27 18.55
N LEU A 259 10.01 -5.79 17.43
CA LEU A 259 11.28 -5.43 16.82
C LEU A 259 11.01 -4.51 15.64
N VAL A 260 11.65 -3.36 15.57
CA VAL A 260 11.59 -2.44 14.44
C VAL A 260 12.99 -2.22 13.88
N GLY A 261 13.14 -2.17 12.56
CA GLY A 261 14.43 -1.98 11.90
C GLY A 261 14.33 -1.49 10.46
N ASN A 262 15.51 -1.34 9.84
CA ASN A 262 15.69 -0.69 8.54
C ASN A 262 15.46 -1.59 7.31
N VAL A 263 15.01 -2.83 7.50
CA VAL A 263 14.66 -3.75 6.41
C VAL A 263 13.18 -4.09 6.47
N SER A 264 12.59 -4.49 5.36
CA SER A 264 11.14 -4.77 5.25
C SER A 264 10.69 -5.86 6.23
N GLN A 265 11.54 -6.86 6.52
CA GLN A 265 11.29 -7.91 7.52
C GLN A 265 11.16 -7.37 8.96
N MET A 266 11.63 -6.16 9.21
CA MET A 266 11.56 -5.46 10.50
C MET A 266 10.59 -4.26 10.49
N GLY A 267 9.67 -4.22 9.54
CA GLY A 267 8.65 -3.18 9.44
C GLY A 267 9.06 -1.92 8.68
N ALA A 268 10.28 -1.83 8.14
CA ALA A 268 10.67 -0.69 7.32
C ALA A 268 9.78 -0.57 6.08
N THR A 269 9.33 0.64 5.82
CA THR A 269 8.67 1.00 4.57
C THR A 269 9.63 1.84 3.73
N PHE A 270 9.64 1.60 2.44
CA PHE A 270 10.36 2.44 1.49
C PHE A 270 9.43 3.44 0.82
N ASN A 271 8.20 3.50 1.32
CA ASN A 271 7.23 4.52 0.94
C ASN A 271 7.74 5.90 1.42
N PRO A 272 7.95 6.85 0.52
CA PRO A 272 8.31 8.22 0.86
C PRO A 272 7.08 9.03 1.30
N GLY A 273 6.39 8.58 2.33
CA GLY A 273 5.25 9.29 2.90
C GLY A 273 5.58 10.75 3.29
N PRO A 274 4.58 11.56 3.61
CA PRO A 274 4.76 12.99 3.88
C PRO A 274 5.83 13.29 4.95
N ASP A 275 6.03 12.35 5.87
CA ASP A 275 6.98 12.47 6.98
C ASP A 275 8.29 11.71 6.73
N GLY A 276 8.50 11.18 5.53
CA GLY A 276 9.62 10.29 5.23
C GLY A 276 9.54 9.02 6.08
N ALA A 277 8.32 8.55 6.36
CA ALA A 277 8.08 7.50 7.34
C ALA A 277 8.89 6.26 7.05
N ALA A 278 9.65 5.90 8.01
CA ALA A 278 10.60 4.85 7.93
C ALA A 278 9.97 3.49 8.20
N VAL A 279 9.00 3.39 9.12
CA VAL A 279 8.46 2.12 9.59
C VAL A 279 6.94 2.15 9.72
N ALA A 280 6.31 1.00 9.50
CA ALA A 280 4.89 0.79 9.73
C ALA A 280 4.69 -0.07 10.99
N ALA A 281 4.10 0.49 12.04
CA ALA A 281 3.88 -0.20 13.33
C ALA A 281 3.16 -1.55 13.16
N ALA A 282 2.23 -1.63 12.21
CA ALA A 282 1.49 -2.84 11.91
C ALA A 282 2.35 -3.96 11.29
N ARG A 283 3.53 -3.63 10.74
CA ARG A 283 4.45 -4.58 10.07
C ARG A 283 5.60 -5.04 10.97
N GLU A 284 5.76 -4.46 12.15
CA GLU A 284 6.82 -4.81 13.08
C GLU A 284 6.67 -6.25 13.59
N PRO A 285 7.69 -7.11 13.50
CA PRO A 285 7.65 -8.46 14.04
C PRO A 285 7.39 -8.46 15.54
N ALA A 286 6.39 -9.24 15.97
CA ALA A 286 6.11 -9.44 17.39
C ALA A 286 7.08 -10.46 17.98
N LEU A 287 7.54 -10.20 19.21
CA LEU A 287 8.26 -11.16 20.02
C LEU A 287 7.25 -11.95 20.88
N VAL A 288 7.52 -13.23 21.05
CA VAL A 288 6.73 -14.13 21.91
C VAL A 288 7.45 -14.28 23.24
N ARG A 289 6.69 -14.23 24.34
CA ARG A 289 7.24 -14.45 25.69
C ARG A 289 7.61 -15.91 25.88
N LEU A 290 8.86 -16.16 26.28
CA LEU A 290 9.43 -17.47 26.56
C LEU A 290 9.24 -17.85 28.03
N SER A 291 9.39 -19.14 28.35
CA SER A 291 9.23 -19.68 29.71
C SER A 291 10.26 -19.14 30.70
N ASP A 292 11.41 -18.67 30.23
CA ASP A 292 12.51 -18.12 31.05
C ASP A 292 12.40 -16.59 31.26
N GLY A 293 11.28 -15.98 30.81
CA GLY A 293 10.98 -14.56 30.96
C GLY A 293 11.58 -13.67 29.88
N ARG A 294 12.39 -14.23 28.96
CA ARG A 294 12.81 -13.52 27.76
C ARG A 294 11.66 -13.46 26.75
N TRP A 295 11.82 -12.62 25.74
CA TRP A 295 10.96 -12.54 24.58
C TRP A 295 11.79 -12.83 23.34
N GLY A 296 11.25 -13.53 22.36
CA GLY A 296 11.99 -13.94 21.18
C GLY A 296 11.20 -13.92 19.89
N THR A 297 11.90 -13.67 18.78
CA THR A 297 11.41 -13.83 17.42
C THR A 297 12.54 -14.32 16.52
N GLN A 298 12.19 -14.92 15.38
CA GLN A 298 13.13 -15.38 14.38
C GLN A 298 12.81 -14.71 13.04
N LEU A 299 13.82 -14.16 12.39
CA LEU A 299 13.73 -13.54 11.08
C LEU A 299 14.73 -14.21 10.13
N LEU A 300 14.33 -14.31 8.86
CA LEU A 300 15.26 -14.62 7.77
C LEU A 300 15.77 -13.30 7.21
N LEU A 301 17.05 -13.06 7.33
CA LEU A 301 17.73 -11.86 6.83
C LEU A 301 18.86 -12.27 5.89
N TYR A 302 19.25 -11.39 5.00
CA TYR A 302 20.33 -11.66 4.06
C TYR A 302 21.71 -11.34 4.67
N GLU A 303 22.68 -12.21 4.46
CA GLU A 303 24.07 -12.04 4.94
C GLU A 303 24.67 -10.71 4.48
N GLY A 304 25.51 -10.11 5.34
CA GLY A 304 26.13 -8.83 5.07
C GLY A 304 25.21 -7.62 5.18
N THR A 305 23.90 -7.82 5.36
CA THR A 305 22.96 -6.71 5.63
C THR A 305 23.34 -6.02 6.94
N VAL A 306 23.48 -4.71 6.89
CA VAL A 306 23.62 -3.88 8.09
C VAL A 306 22.23 -3.62 8.65
N ALA A 307 21.79 -4.49 9.56
CA ALA A 307 20.49 -4.36 10.21
C ALA A 307 20.61 -3.42 11.41
N ARG A 308 19.96 -2.27 11.32
CA ARG A 308 19.80 -1.31 12.41
C ARG A 308 18.41 -1.50 12.98
N TYR A 309 18.31 -1.66 14.30
CA TYR A 309 17.05 -2.01 14.93
C TYR A 309 16.95 -1.49 16.36
N LYS A 310 15.74 -1.49 16.88
CA LYS A 310 15.41 -1.25 18.28
C LYS A 310 14.18 -2.05 18.68
N TYR A 311 13.90 -2.07 19.98
CA TYR A 311 12.65 -2.62 20.51
C TYR A 311 11.64 -1.50 20.78
N THR A 312 10.35 -1.82 20.54
CA THR A 312 9.21 -0.92 20.79
C THR A 312 8.08 -1.68 21.47
N LEU A 313 7.08 -0.95 21.93
CA LEU A 313 5.84 -1.54 22.44
C LEU A 313 4.72 -1.54 21.38
N GLY A 314 5.09 -1.72 20.12
CA GLY A 314 4.17 -1.91 19.01
C GLY A 314 3.64 -0.61 18.40
N ASP A 315 4.30 0.50 18.61
CA ASP A 315 3.87 1.83 18.19
C ASP A 315 4.85 2.53 17.23
N GLY A 316 5.80 1.81 16.74
CA GLY A 316 6.80 2.28 15.78
C GLY A 316 7.89 3.10 16.41
N VAL A 317 7.57 4.21 17.07
CA VAL A 317 8.55 5.20 17.50
C VAL A 317 8.34 5.75 18.90
N TRP A 318 7.12 5.76 19.41
CA TRP A 318 6.77 6.46 20.65
C TRP A 318 7.38 5.82 21.89
N ASN A 319 7.18 4.53 22.06
CA ASN A 319 7.74 3.74 23.16
C ASN A 319 8.98 2.95 22.69
N GLY A 320 9.91 3.64 22.05
CA GLY A 320 11.19 3.04 21.69
C GLY A 320 12.08 2.88 22.90
N GLU A 321 12.91 1.83 22.91
CA GLU A 321 13.86 1.56 24.00
C GLU A 321 14.86 2.70 24.24
N LEU A 322 15.22 2.86 25.49
CA LEU A 322 16.24 3.79 25.94
C LEU A 322 17.42 3.01 26.56
N ASP A 323 18.61 3.59 26.54
CA ASP A 323 19.76 3.07 27.27
C ASP A 323 19.76 3.54 28.72
N SER A 324 20.77 3.08 29.50
CA SER A 324 20.92 3.41 30.92
C SER A 324 21.17 4.91 31.20
N SER A 325 21.51 5.70 30.18
CA SER A 325 21.63 7.17 30.27
C SER A 325 20.32 7.88 29.89
N ALA A 326 19.26 7.12 29.64
CA ALA A 326 17.97 7.61 29.15
C ALA A 326 18.04 8.21 27.74
N ALA A 327 19.07 7.91 26.97
CA ALA A 327 19.15 8.26 25.56
C ALA A 327 18.47 7.18 24.71
N ARG A 328 17.94 7.58 23.56
CA ARG A 328 17.36 6.64 22.61
C ARG A 328 18.41 5.67 22.11
N ARG A 329 18.09 4.37 22.18
CA ARG A 329 18.99 3.31 21.77
C ARG A 329 18.67 2.86 20.36
N LEU A 330 19.71 2.79 19.54
CA LEU A 330 19.67 2.16 18.23
C LEU A 330 20.73 1.06 18.20
N ARG A 331 20.31 -0.16 17.99
CA ARG A 331 21.17 -1.32 17.88
C ARG A 331 21.56 -1.57 16.44
N GLN A 332 22.67 -2.28 16.24
CA GLN A 332 23.15 -2.59 14.91
C GLN A 332 23.90 -3.92 14.90
N ILE A 333 23.65 -4.71 13.84
CA ILE A 333 24.43 -5.90 13.53
C ILE A 333 24.77 -5.90 12.04
N VAL A 334 25.82 -6.59 11.66
CA VAL A 334 26.02 -7.11 10.31
C VAL A 334 25.54 -8.55 10.33
N VAL A 335 24.57 -8.90 9.51
CA VAL A 335 24.07 -10.28 9.43
C VAL A 335 25.21 -11.19 9.00
N PRO A 336 25.61 -12.19 9.83
CA PRO A 336 26.75 -13.05 9.55
C PRO A 336 26.43 -14.08 8.44
N LEU A 337 27.44 -14.87 8.05
CA LEU A 337 27.29 -15.95 7.06
C LEU A 337 26.51 -17.18 7.56
N THR A 338 26.28 -17.28 8.87
CA THR A 338 25.62 -18.43 9.50
C THR A 338 24.56 -17.96 10.49
N ASN A 339 23.63 -18.85 10.81
CA ASN A 339 22.58 -18.59 11.79
C ASN A 339 23.15 -18.06 13.10
N VAL A 340 22.49 -17.07 13.68
CA VAL A 340 22.94 -16.38 14.88
C VAL A 340 21.78 -16.11 15.85
N THR A 341 22.09 -16.12 17.14
CA THR A 341 21.20 -15.67 18.21
C THR A 341 21.78 -14.40 18.84
N ILE A 342 20.95 -13.38 18.97
CA ILE A 342 21.26 -12.10 19.57
C ILE A 342 20.50 -12.02 20.88
N GLU A 343 21.21 -11.72 21.97
CA GLU A 343 20.60 -11.50 23.28
C GLU A 343 20.74 -10.04 23.68
N ASP A 344 19.62 -9.39 23.92
CA ASP A 344 19.53 -7.98 24.25
C ASP A 344 18.84 -7.76 25.60
N SER A 345 19.28 -6.75 26.33
CA SER A 345 18.57 -6.20 27.49
C SER A 345 18.09 -4.80 27.16
N ILE A 346 16.85 -4.51 27.49
CA ILE A 346 16.23 -3.18 27.34
C ILE A 346 16.31 -2.51 28.70
N ASP A 347 16.98 -1.35 28.78
CA ASP A 347 17.25 -0.73 30.06
C ASP A 347 16.04 0.05 30.58
N ALA A 348 15.35 0.81 29.70
CA ALA A 348 14.20 1.62 30.07
C ALA A 348 13.28 1.94 28.88
N TRP A 349 12.02 2.27 29.20
CA TRP A 349 11.04 2.89 28.28
C TRP A 349 10.82 4.38 28.55
N HIS A 350 11.32 4.89 29.68
CA HIS A 350 11.04 6.24 30.18
C HIS A 350 12.32 6.97 30.54
N SER A 351 12.36 8.27 30.19
CA SER A 351 13.44 9.19 30.59
C SER A 351 12.83 10.33 31.43
N GLY A 352 13.21 10.49 32.67
CA GLY A 352 12.69 11.29 33.75
C GLY A 352 12.20 12.73 33.57
N ALA A 353 11.99 13.24 32.36
CA ALA A 353 11.57 14.62 32.12
C ALA A 353 10.03 14.83 32.12
N SER A 354 9.23 13.79 31.92
CA SER A 354 7.76 13.80 31.99
C SER A 354 7.28 12.44 32.44
N ALA A 355 6.23 12.36 33.21
CA ALA A 355 5.68 11.11 33.69
C ALA A 355 4.88 10.36 32.59
N PRO A 356 4.77 9.03 32.67
CA PRO A 356 3.94 8.24 31.77
C PRO A 356 2.47 8.64 31.78
N ILE A 357 1.81 8.43 30.62
CA ILE A 357 0.38 8.67 30.46
C ILE A 357 -0.27 7.37 30.03
N THR A 358 -1.19 6.88 30.83
CA THR A 358 -1.95 5.67 30.58
C THR A 358 -3.32 6.01 29.98
N PHE A 359 -3.64 5.42 28.84
CA PHE A 359 -4.96 5.48 28.21
C PHE A 359 -5.65 4.14 28.44
N GLU A 360 -6.77 4.13 29.15
CA GLU A 360 -7.66 2.97 29.31
C GLU A 360 -8.97 3.30 28.64
N VAL A 361 -9.32 2.55 27.60
CA VAL A 361 -10.43 2.91 26.71
C VAL A 361 -11.43 1.75 26.58
N THR A 362 -12.70 2.07 26.77
CA THR A 362 -13.80 1.16 26.46
C THR A 362 -14.38 1.54 25.10
N ALA A 363 -14.30 0.62 24.14
CA ALA A 363 -14.89 0.78 22.81
C ALA A 363 -16.38 0.37 22.81
N PRO A 364 -17.19 0.88 21.86
CA PRO A 364 -18.58 0.48 21.70
C PRO A 364 -18.76 -1.03 21.50
N ALA A 365 -19.88 -1.56 21.97
CA ALA A 365 -20.19 -3.00 21.90
C ALA A 365 -20.30 -3.53 20.45
N ASN A 366 -20.63 -2.65 19.51
CA ASN A 366 -20.69 -2.96 18.07
C ASN A 366 -19.33 -2.80 17.34
N THR A 367 -18.23 -2.62 18.07
CA THR A 367 -16.89 -2.64 17.46
C THR A 367 -16.61 -4.03 16.88
N PRO A 368 -16.27 -4.15 15.59
CA PRO A 368 -15.96 -5.45 15.01
C PRO A 368 -14.85 -6.19 15.79
N PRO A 369 -14.99 -7.52 16.02
CA PRO A 369 -14.11 -8.26 16.92
C PRO A 369 -12.64 -8.29 16.47
N ASN A 370 -12.37 -8.15 15.18
CA ASN A 370 -11.02 -8.15 14.62
C ASN A 370 -10.44 -6.73 14.45
N ASP A 371 -11.24 -5.69 14.72
CA ASP A 371 -10.74 -4.32 14.60
C ASP A 371 -9.72 -4.02 15.71
N VAL A 372 -8.71 -3.25 15.33
CA VAL A 372 -7.69 -2.71 16.25
C VAL A 372 -8.06 -1.27 16.58
N LEU A 373 -8.21 -0.97 17.85
CA LEU A 373 -8.35 0.43 18.28
C LEU A 373 -7.00 1.12 18.16
N THR A 374 -6.99 2.27 17.53
CA THR A 374 -5.79 3.09 17.33
C THR A 374 -5.98 4.46 17.96
N LEU A 375 -4.86 5.00 18.44
CA LEU A 375 -4.76 6.32 19.06
C LEU A 375 -3.93 7.20 18.14
N GLN A 376 -4.46 8.36 17.76
CA GLN A 376 -3.76 9.32 16.91
C GLN A 376 -3.51 10.63 17.67
N PHE A 377 -2.26 11.05 17.70
CA PHE A 377 -1.84 12.31 18.34
C PHE A 377 -1.73 13.44 17.33
N ARG A 378 -1.94 14.68 17.82
CA ARG A 378 -1.73 15.91 17.07
C ARG A 378 -0.97 16.92 17.92
N THR A 379 0.21 17.29 17.47
CA THR A 379 0.96 18.43 17.98
C THR A 379 0.64 19.68 17.15
N ASN A 380 1.05 19.71 15.89
CA ASN A 380 0.67 20.71 14.89
C ASN A 380 -0.20 20.11 13.80
N VAL A 381 0.13 18.88 13.38
CA VAL A 381 -0.61 18.07 12.41
C VAL A 381 -0.98 16.73 13.05
N TRP A 382 -1.95 16.01 12.49
CA TRP A 382 -2.25 14.65 12.88
C TRP A 382 -1.09 13.74 12.47
N LEU A 383 -0.48 13.10 13.46
CA LEU A 383 0.64 12.18 13.28
C LEU A 383 0.12 10.78 12.90
N PRO A 384 0.96 9.86 12.40
CA PRO A 384 0.55 8.48 12.17
C PRO A 384 -0.08 7.85 13.41
N PRO A 385 -1.21 7.13 13.28
CA PRO A 385 -1.87 6.51 14.42
C PRO A 385 -1.06 5.33 14.97
N VAL A 386 -1.18 5.10 16.27
CA VAL A 386 -0.54 3.98 16.97
C VAL A 386 -1.56 2.95 17.46
N PRO A 387 -1.28 1.65 17.40
CA PRO A 387 -2.21 0.63 17.87
C PRO A 387 -2.27 0.60 19.40
N MET A 388 -3.46 0.49 19.95
CA MET A 388 -3.66 0.21 21.35
C MET A 388 -3.61 -1.30 21.64
N TRP A 389 -3.35 -1.66 22.88
CA TRP A 389 -3.24 -3.04 23.33
C TRP A 389 -4.60 -3.54 23.81
N ARG A 390 -5.05 -4.66 23.28
CA ARG A 390 -6.35 -5.24 23.68
C ARG A 390 -6.21 -5.95 25.02
N VAL A 391 -6.90 -5.47 26.04
CA VAL A 391 -6.87 -6.03 27.41
C VAL A 391 -8.14 -6.79 27.79
N GLY A 392 -9.17 -6.73 26.96
CA GLY A 392 -10.45 -7.42 27.17
C GLY A 392 -11.40 -7.25 26.00
N VAL A 393 -12.63 -7.72 26.19
CA VAL A 393 -13.73 -7.50 25.23
C VAL A 393 -14.04 -6.00 25.22
N ASN A 394 -13.84 -5.33 24.08
CA ASN A 394 -14.00 -3.88 23.93
C ASN A 394 -13.18 -3.03 24.90
N ALA A 395 -12.15 -3.59 25.54
CA ALA A 395 -11.28 -2.89 26.46
C ALA A 395 -9.87 -2.82 25.90
N TRP A 396 -9.32 -1.61 25.88
CA TRP A 396 -8.04 -1.31 25.26
C TRP A 396 -7.18 -0.46 26.19
N LYS A 397 -5.87 -0.63 26.10
CA LYS A 397 -4.88 0.11 26.88
C LYS A 397 -3.74 0.59 25.99
N PHE A 398 -3.16 1.73 26.30
CA PHE A 398 -1.91 2.20 25.75
C PHE A 398 -1.19 3.01 26.84
N VAL A 399 0.09 2.80 27.03
CA VAL A 399 0.91 3.62 27.91
C VAL A 399 1.91 4.39 27.08
N LEU A 400 1.80 5.69 27.05
CA LEU A 400 2.82 6.57 26.49
C LEU A 400 3.89 6.79 27.57
N TYR A 401 4.96 5.98 27.55
CA TYR A 401 5.98 5.99 28.58
C TYR A 401 6.82 7.26 28.58
N ASN A 402 7.06 7.83 27.42
CA ASN A 402 8.00 8.95 27.30
C ASN A 402 7.44 10.10 26.44
N PRO A 403 6.56 10.95 27.01
CA PRO A 403 5.97 12.10 26.30
C PRO A 403 6.92 13.31 26.17
N THR A 404 8.25 13.10 26.16
CA THR A 404 9.27 14.17 26.32
C THR A 404 9.26 15.29 25.29
N ASN A 405 8.74 15.08 24.10
CA ASN A 405 8.69 16.12 23.06
C ASN A 405 7.32 16.77 22.94
N MET A 406 6.39 16.44 23.84
CA MET A 406 5.04 16.98 23.84
C MET A 406 4.97 18.12 24.86
N GLN A 407 4.78 19.34 24.39
CA GLN A 407 4.63 20.53 25.24
C GLN A 407 3.24 21.13 25.06
N GLY A 408 2.68 21.65 26.15
CA GLY A 408 1.34 22.24 26.13
C GLY A 408 0.24 21.20 25.94
N ASN A 409 -0.86 21.60 25.34
CA ASN A 409 -1.97 20.70 25.07
C ASN A 409 -1.65 19.83 23.85
N VAL A 410 -1.63 18.54 24.07
CA VAL A 410 -1.51 17.53 23.01
C VAL A 410 -2.89 17.00 22.70
N PHE A 411 -3.32 17.16 21.47
CA PHE A 411 -4.62 16.67 21.03
C PHE A 411 -4.51 15.20 20.59
N TYR A 412 -5.59 14.44 20.76
CA TYR A 412 -5.66 13.04 20.32
C TYR A 412 -7.08 12.63 19.98
N ARG A 413 -7.20 11.54 19.25
CA ARG A 413 -8.47 10.90 18.92
C ARG A 413 -8.31 9.38 18.79
N TYR A 414 -9.43 8.68 18.86
CA TYR A 414 -9.49 7.24 18.63
C TYR A 414 -10.06 6.93 17.25
N CYS A 415 -9.54 5.89 16.63
CA CYS A 415 -10.04 5.39 15.37
C CYS A 415 -9.87 3.87 15.27
N ARG A 416 -10.51 3.24 14.28
CA ARG A 416 -10.40 1.80 14.03
C ARG A 416 -9.40 1.53 12.90
N ASN A 417 -8.57 0.51 13.03
CA ASN A 417 -7.70 -0.04 11.98
C ASN A 417 -6.82 0.99 11.28
N TYR A 418 -6.27 1.98 11.99
CA TYR A 418 -5.49 3.09 11.43
C TYR A 418 -6.29 4.01 10.47
N ALA A 419 -7.59 3.77 10.26
CA ALA A 419 -8.44 4.55 9.36
C ALA A 419 -8.95 5.83 10.04
N CYS A 420 -8.03 6.63 10.59
CA CYS A 420 -8.36 7.92 11.18
C CYS A 420 -8.79 8.92 10.11
N GLY A 421 -9.85 9.68 10.40
CA GLY A 421 -10.54 10.52 9.44
C GLY A 421 -11.79 9.87 8.84
N THR A 422 -11.91 8.54 8.90
CA THR A 422 -13.03 7.79 8.32
C THR A 422 -13.69 6.82 9.30
N ALA A 423 -12.92 6.10 10.12
CA ALA A 423 -13.42 5.20 11.15
C ALA A 423 -13.22 5.76 12.56
N ASP A 424 -13.47 7.04 12.72
CA ASP A 424 -13.20 7.81 13.93
C ASP A 424 -14.21 7.56 15.05
N ASP A 425 -13.78 7.87 16.27
CA ASP A 425 -14.65 8.17 17.38
C ASP A 425 -15.67 9.27 16.95
N ALA A 426 -16.96 8.96 17.05
CA ALA A 426 -18.03 9.85 16.63
C ALA A 426 -18.03 11.22 17.34
N GLN A 427 -17.47 11.31 18.54
CA GLN A 427 -17.32 12.57 19.28
C GLN A 427 -16.25 13.49 18.67
N THR A 428 -15.22 12.92 18.02
CA THR A 428 -14.08 13.66 17.48
C THR A 428 -13.86 13.36 15.99
N ALA A 429 -14.95 13.11 15.27
CA ALA A 429 -14.92 12.69 13.88
C ALA A 429 -14.53 13.79 12.90
N GLY A 430 -13.84 13.40 11.84
CA GLY A 430 -13.50 14.20 10.68
C GLY A 430 -12.10 14.82 10.71
N ALA A 431 -11.60 15.17 9.53
CA ALA A 431 -10.25 15.70 9.35
C ALA A 431 -9.99 17.00 10.13
N ASN A 432 -11.01 17.82 10.31
CA ASN A 432 -10.95 19.12 11.01
C ASN A 432 -11.32 19.03 12.50
N ALA A 433 -11.57 17.84 13.04
CA ALA A 433 -11.89 17.66 14.45
C ALA A 433 -10.75 18.17 15.34
N THR A 434 -11.10 18.83 16.43
CA THR A 434 -10.11 19.33 17.39
C THR A 434 -9.46 18.16 18.13
N GLY A 435 -10.21 17.11 18.39
CA GLY A 435 -9.80 15.96 19.19
C GLY A 435 -10.01 16.21 20.69
N ARG A 436 -9.72 15.20 21.49
CA ARG A 436 -9.53 15.30 22.94
C ARG A 436 -8.18 15.91 23.22
N PHE A 437 -7.85 16.29 24.45
CA PHE A 437 -6.50 16.76 24.78
C PHE A 437 -6.05 16.31 26.16
N PHE A 438 -4.74 16.23 26.34
CA PHE A 438 -4.06 16.14 27.63
C PHE A 438 -2.88 17.12 27.67
N THR A 439 -2.37 17.40 28.83
CA THR A 439 -1.15 18.17 29.03
C THR A 439 -0.17 17.32 29.81
N PRO A 440 1.01 17.00 29.27
CA PRO A 440 2.01 16.24 30.00
C PRO A 440 2.43 16.94 31.29
N THR A 441 2.60 16.17 32.36
CA THR A 441 3.02 16.64 33.68
C THR A 441 4.21 15.83 34.21
N LEU A 442 4.69 16.18 35.40
CA LEU A 442 5.73 15.42 36.11
C LEU A 442 5.16 14.25 36.93
N PHE A 443 3.84 14.04 36.89
CA PHE A 443 3.15 12.96 37.62
C PHE A 443 2.43 12.06 36.63
N ASP A 444 2.37 10.78 36.95
CA ASP A 444 1.62 9.78 36.16
C ASP A 444 0.17 10.22 35.97
N GLN A 445 -0.35 9.98 34.78
CA GLN A 445 -1.71 10.33 34.42
C GLN A 445 -2.45 9.08 33.91
N ASP A 446 -3.65 8.86 34.45
CA ASP A 446 -4.56 7.81 34.00
C ASP A 446 -5.78 8.45 33.32
N LEU A 447 -5.90 8.24 32.02
CA LEU A 447 -7.02 8.68 31.20
C LEU A 447 -7.97 7.51 30.98
N LYS A 448 -9.09 7.46 31.76
CA LYS A 448 -10.10 6.41 31.63
C LYS A 448 -11.26 6.95 30.81
N GLU A 449 -11.43 6.40 29.62
CA GLU A 449 -12.34 6.96 28.64
C GLU A 449 -13.24 5.91 28.01
N THR A 450 -14.35 6.40 27.45
CA THR A 450 -15.27 5.60 26.65
C THR A 450 -15.43 6.28 25.29
N VAL A 451 -15.33 5.48 24.25
CA VAL A 451 -15.75 5.88 22.91
C VAL A 451 -17.27 5.68 22.83
N PRO A 452 -18.06 6.73 22.68
CA PRO A 452 -19.52 6.62 22.73
C PRO A 452 -20.11 5.93 21.50
N GLY A 453 -19.41 5.99 20.39
CA GLY A 453 -19.79 5.38 19.11
C GLY A 453 -18.73 5.66 18.04
N TRP A 454 -18.83 4.98 16.93
CA TRP A 454 -17.99 5.21 15.75
C TRP A 454 -18.72 6.07 14.73
N GLN A 455 -18.00 6.88 13.97
CA GLN A 455 -18.57 7.75 12.94
C GLN A 455 -19.36 6.94 11.89
N TRP A 456 -18.81 5.85 11.42
CA TRP A 456 -19.40 4.98 10.42
C TRP A 456 -19.39 3.52 10.91
N PRO A 457 -20.17 3.17 11.94
CA PRO A 457 -20.16 1.82 12.44
C PRO A 457 -20.84 0.88 11.42
N PRO A 458 -20.36 -0.36 11.28
CA PRO A 458 -21.09 -1.37 10.51
C PRO A 458 -22.42 -1.65 11.23
N ASP A 459 -23.52 -1.65 10.48
CA ASP A 459 -24.83 -2.07 10.95
C ASP A 459 -25.09 -3.53 10.56
N ALA A 460 -26.04 -4.16 11.24
CA ALA A 460 -26.62 -5.41 10.75
C ALA A 460 -27.23 -5.15 9.38
N ALA A 461 -26.84 -5.91 8.37
CA ALA A 461 -27.40 -5.80 7.05
C ALA A 461 -28.91 -6.14 7.08
N PRO A 462 -29.77 -5.33 6.46
CA PRO A 462 -31.18 -5.69 6.33
C PRO A 462 -31.31 -6.99 5.51
N PRO A 463 -32.35 -7.79 5.75
CA PRO A 463 -32.55 -8.99 4.98
C PRO A 463 -32.77 -8.64 3.50
N VAL A 464 -32.05 -9.33 2.64
CA VAL A 464 -32.27 -9.23 1.17
C VAL A 464 -33.65 -9.81 0.87
N GLY A 465 -34.45 -9.10 0.07
CA GLY A 465 -35.79 -9.55 -0.36
C GLY A 465 -35.72 -10.87 -1.15
N ALA A 466 -36.90 -11.42 -1.44
CA ALA A 466 -36.98 -12.66 -2.21
C ALA A 466 -36.33 -12.49 -3.57
N LEU A 467 -35.37 -13.38 -3.90
CA LEU A 467 -34.71 -13.38 -5.20
C LEU A 467 -35.58 -14.06 -6.28
N PRO A 468 -35.44 -13.66 -7.55
CA PRO A 468 -35.97 -14.47 -8.65
C PRO A 468 -35.27 -15.85 -8.67
N PRO A 469 -35.80 -16.85 -9.40
CA PRO A 469 -35.07 -18.09 -9.64
C PRO A 469 -33.67 -17.79 -10.20
N VAL A 470 -32.64 -18.29 -9.50
CA VAL A 470 -31.24 -18.06 -9.90
C VAL A 470 -30.74 -19.23 -10.75
N ASN A 471 -30.20 -18.92 -11.92
CA ASN A 471 -29.59 -19.89 -12.80
C ASN A 471 -28.06 -19.89 -12.58
N PRO A 472 -27.44 -21.00 -12.23
CA PRO A 472 -26.00 -21.08 -12.16
C PRO A 472 -25.35 -20.82 -13.52
N HIS A 473 -24.29 -20.03 -13.53
CA HIS A 473 -23.50 -19.76 -14.74
C HIS A 473 -22.16 -20.54 -14.66
N PRO A 474 -21.97 -21.59 -15.46
CA PRO A 474 -20.73 -22.36 -15.43
C PRO A 474 -19.51 -21.47 -15.75
N GLY A 475 -18.49 -21.53 -14.87
CA GLY A 475 -17.28 -20.73 -15.05
C GLY A 475 -17.40 -19.27 -14.64
N PHE A 476 -18.52 -18.86 -14.03
CA PHE A 476 -18.76 -17.48 -13.62
C PHE A 476 -17.68 -16.96 -12.65
N GLY A 477 -17.22 -15.74 -12.89
CA GLY A 477 -16.39 -14.98 -11.97
C GLY A 477 -17.25 -14.14 -11.02
N ALA A 478 -17.34 -14.53 -9.76
CA ALA A 478 -17.90 -13.70 -8.70
C ALA A 478 -16.76 -12.98 -7.99
N GLY A 479 -16.51 -11.73 -8.34
CA GLY A 479 -15.31 -11.00 -7.94
C GLY A 479 -15.56 -9.78 -7.09
N ILE A 480 -14.52 -9.40 -6.35
CA ILE A 480 -14.43 -8.15 -5.62
C ILE A 480 -13.08 -7.50 -5.93
N GLU A 481 -13.11 -6.21 -6.21
CA GLU A 481 -11.93 -5.42 -6.56
C GLU A 481 -11.62 -4.40 -5.47
N LEU A 482 -10.36 -4.36 -5.04
CA LEU A 482 -9.90 -3.38 -4.07
C LEU A 482 -9.69 -2.01 -4.77
N PRO A 483 -9.79 -0.90 -4.04
CA PRO A 483 -9.45 0.41 -4.57
C PRO A 483 -7.94 0.51 -4.82
N ASP A 484 -7.54 1.46 -5.64
CA ASP A 484 -6.14 1.78 -5.93
C ASP A 484 -5.44 2.61 -4.82
N ASP A 485 -6.07 2.71 -3.65
CA ASP A 485 -5.55 3.43 -2.47
C ASP A 485 -4.88 2.44 -1.49
N TYR A 486 -3.66 2.04 -1.83
CA TYR A 486 -2.85 1.20 -0.96
C TYR A 486 -2.04 2.04 0.04
N GLN A 487 -2.02 1.58 1.29
CA GLN A 487 -1.18 2.15 2.34
C GLN A 487 -0.35 1.04 3.01
N PRO A 488 0.95 1.24 3.29
CA PRO A 488 1.81 0.23 3.92
C PRO A 488 1.25 -0.32 5.23
N ASN A 489 0.58 0.53 6.03
CA ASN A 489 -0.09 0.13 7.28
C ASN A 489 -1.34 -0.73 7.05
N ALA A 490 -1.86 -0.80 5.83
CA ALA A 490 -3.06 -1.58 5.51
C ALA A 490 -2.76 -3.07 5.32
N VAL A 491 -1.52 -3.47 5.02
CA VAL A 491 -1.14 -4.87 4.73
C VAL A 491 -1.66 -5.87 5.77
N PRO A 492 -1.55 -5.63 7.08
CA PRO A 492 -2.06 -6.57 8.09
C PRO A 492 -3.59 -6.78 8.04
N PHE A 493 -4.34 -5.81 7.49
CA PHE A 493 -5.79 -5.88 7.38
C PHE A 493 -6.27 -6.58 6.10
N TYR A 494 -5.38 -6.79 5.13
CA TYR A 494 -5.75 -7.53 3.92
C TYR A 494 -6.23 -8.95 4.23
N GLY A 495 -5.66 -9.62 5.22
CA GLY A 495 -6.11 -10.93 5.65
C GLY A 495 -7.57 -10.95 6.11
N ASP A 496 -8.03 -9.94 6.85
CA ASP A 496 -9.43 -9.80 7.26
C ASP A 496 -10.33 -9.46 6.07
N ALA A 497 -9.87 -8.56 5.20
CA ALA A 497 -10.60 -8.24 3.97
C ALA A 497 -10.78 -9.48 3.09
N LEU A 498 -9.73 -10.27 2.87
CA LEU A 498 -9.79 -11.51 2.09
C LEU A 498 -10.79 -12.52 2.67
N ARG A 499 -10.81 -12.69 4.00
CA ARG A 499 -11.81 -13.55 4.67
C ARG A 499 -13.24 -13.01 4.50
N SER A 500 -13.44 -11.70 4.64
CA SER A 500 -14.74 -11.08 4.42
C SER A 500 -15.20 -11.24 2.97
N ILE A 501 -14.31 -11.07 2.01
CA ILE A 501 -14.57 -11.30 0.58
C ILE A 501 -14.95 -12.76 0.33
N GLN A 502 -14.19 -13.71 0.85
CA GLN A 502 -14.50 -15.13 0.75
C GLN A 502 -15.87 -15.47 1.37
N ALA A 503 -16.23 -14.83 2.48
CA ALA A 503 -17.53 -15.04 3.15
C ALA A 503 -18.73 -14.54 2.31
N THR A 504 -18.53 -13.63 1.35
CA THR A 504 -19.58 -13.24 0.38
C THR A 504 -19.86 -14.34 -0.65
N GLY A 505 -19.08 -15.42 -0.67
CA GLY A 505 -19.13 -16.44 -1.72
C GLY A 505 -18.35 -16.08 -2.98
N ALA A 506 -17.63 -14.99 -2.99
CA ALA A 506 -16.74 -14.63 -4.10
C ALA A 506 -15.69 -15.73 -4.35
N ASN A 507 -15.25 -15.86 -5.60
CA ASN A 507 -14.17 -16.75 -6.04
C ASN A 507 -13.01 -15.99 -6.70
N TRP A 508 -13.08 -14.64 -6.77
CA TRP A 508 -12.04 -13.76 -7.30
C TRP A 508 -11.83 -12.53 -6.43
N ILE A 509 -10.58 -12.09 -6.41
CA ILE A 509 -10.18 -10.75 -5.94
C ILE A 509 -9.32 -10.07 -7.00
N THR A 510 -9.49 -8.76 -7.17
CA THR A 510 -8.61 -7.93 -8.00
C THR A 510 -7.84 -6.96 -7.12
N PHE A 511 -6.51 -6.95 -7.29
CA PHE A 511 -5.64 -5.93 -6.74
C PHE A 511 -5.35 -4.86 -7.80
N THR A 512 -5.41 -3.60 -7.40
CA THR A 512 -5.25 -2.44 -8.27
C THR A 512 -4.05 -1.57 -7.83
N PRO A 513 -2.80 -2.04 -8.03
CA PRO A 513 -1.65 -1.23 -7.67
C PRO A 513 -1.54 0.00 -8.57
N ARG A 514 -1.10 1.10 -7.96
CA ARG A 514 -0.90 2.34 -8.66
C ARG A 514 0.47 2.39 -9.31
N GLY A 515 0.53 2.82 -10.57
CA GLY A 515 1.74 3.22 -11.27
C GLY A 515 1.86 4.74 -11.36
N ALA A 516 3.08 5.25 -11.46
CA ALA A 516 3.35 6.65 -11.76
C ALA A 516 3.64 6.81 -13.26
N ALA A 517 3.11 7.86 -13.86
CA ALA A 517 3.29 8.17 -15.28
C ALA A 517 3.67 9.64 -15.49
N GLN A 518 4.55 9.88 -16.44
CA GLN A 518 4.85 11.22 -16.97
C GLN A 518 4.86 11.18 -18.50
N MET A 519 4.57 12.31 -19.17
CA MET A 519 4.58 12.41 -20.63
C MET A 519 5.69 13.30 -21.16
N THR A 520 6.23 14.20 -20.34
CA THR A 520 7.28 15.13 -20.68
C THR A 520 8.45 15.02 -19.72
N PRO A 521 9.71 15.15 -20.12
CA PRO A 521 10.19 15.44 -21.49
C PRO A 521 9.98 14.25 -22.44
N ALA A 522 9.76 13.04 -21.93
CA ALA A 522 9.43 11.84 -22.68
C ALA A 522 8.51 10.94 -21.85
N PRO A 523 7.67 10.10 -22.49
CA PRO A 523 6.83 9.16 -21.80
C PRO A 523 7.63 8.18 -20.93
N LEU A 524 7.18 8.02 -19.68
CA LEU A 524 7.76 7.08 -18.73
C LEU A 524 6.66 6.57 -17.81
N TYR A 525 6.61 5.26 -17.62
CA TYR A 525 5.77 4.59 -16.63
C TYR A 525 6.65 3.86 -15.64
N THR A 526 6.38 4.05 -14.36
CA THR A 526 7.15 3.42 -13.28
C THR A 526 6.22 2.86 -12.21
N TYR A 527 6.75 1.99 -11.38
CA TYR A 527 6.07 1.52 -10.18
C TYR A 527 6.02 2.64 -9.14
N ASP A 528 4.84 2.90 -8.59
CA ASP A 528 4.70 3.95 -7.57
C ASP A 528 4.96 3.36 -6.17
N LEU A 529 6.15 3.61 -5.64
CA LEU A 529 6.54 3.19 -4.29
C LEU A 529 5.67 3.80 -3.18
N THR A 530 4.96 4.91 -3.46
CA THR A 530 4.17 5.61 -2.45
C THR A 530 2.80 4.98 -2.20
N SER A 531 2.25 4.32 -3.22
CA SER A 531 0.86 3.88 -3.24
C SER A 531 0.66 2.48 -3.81
N ALA A 532 1.71 1.66 -3.83
CA ALA A 532 1.62 0.25 -4.21
C ALA A 532 2.33 -0.65 -3.18
N PRO A 533 1.91 -1.92 -3.01
CA PRO A 533 2.63 -2.88 -2.18
C PRO A 533 4.09 -3.02 -2.62
N LEU A 534 5.00 -3.24 -1.70
CA LEU A 534 6.36 -3.64 -2.06
C LEU A 534 6.31 -4.95 -2.85
N LEU A 535 7.27 -5.15 -3.75
CA LEU A 535 7.31 -6.38 -4.56
C LEU A 535 7.38 -7.64 -3.68
N THR A 536 8.01 -7.54 -2.52
CA THR A 536 8.09 -8.59 -1.50
C THR A 536 6.76 -8.91 -0.81
N ASP A 537 5.77 -8.01 -0.86
CA ASP A 537 4.45 -8.20 -0.24
C ASP A 537 3.50 -9.00 -1.14
N TRP A 538 3.72 -9.01 -2.47
CA TRP A 538 2.78 -9.60 -3.43
C TRP A 538 2.59 -11.10 -3.25
N LYS A 539 3.70 -11.85 -3.18
CA LYS A 539 3.60 -13.33 -3.08
C LYS A 539 2.84 -13.78 -1.82
N PRO A 540 3.10 -13.25 -0.61
CA PRO A 540 2.32 -13.57 0.58
C PRO A 540 0.82 -13.21 0.46
N LEU A 541 0.49 -12.09 -0.16
CA LEU A 541 -0.91 -11.67 -0.35
C LEU A 541 -1.65 -12.62 -1.29
N VAL A 542 -1.02 -13.00 -2.39
CA VAL A 542 -1.59 -13.94 -3.38
C VAL A 542 -1.75 -15.33 -2.75
N ASP A 543 -0.74 -15.84 -2.05
CA ASP A 543 -0.80 -17.14 -1.37
C ASP A 543 -1.92 -17.20 -0.34
N GLN A 544 -2.14 -16.11 0.39
CA GLN A 544 -3.24 -16.00 1.35
C GLN A 544 -4.60 -16.01 0.65
N ALA A 545 -4.76 -15.30 -0.48
CA ALA A 545 -5.97 -15.32 -1.28
C ALA A 545 -6.26 -16.74 -1.80
N HIS A 546 -5.25 -17.41 -2.38
CA HIS A 546 -5.37 -18.79 -2.87
C HIS A 546 -5.73 -19.79 -1.75
N THR A 547 -5.17 -19.63 -0.55
CA THR A 547 -5.51 -20.47 0.61
C THR A 547 -7.00 -20.36 0.98
N LEU A 548 -7.61 -19.20 0.71
CA LEU A 548 -9.04 -18.95 0.90
C LEU A 548 -9.90 -19.39 -0.30
N GLY A 549 -9.28 -19.95 -1.36
CA GLY A 549 -9.97 -20.37 -2.58
C GLY A 549 -10.35 -19.21 -3.51
N LEU A 550 -9.74 -18.04 -3.34
CA LEU A 550 -9.90 -16.88 -4.21
C LEU A 550 -8.84 -16.92 -5.30
N ARG A 551 -9.24 -16.76 -6.56
CA ARG A 551 -8.33 -16.44 -7.66
C ARG A 551 -7.96 -14.96 -7.61
N VAL A 552 -6.78 -14.63 -8.12
CA VAL A 552 -6.22 -13.28 -8.01
C VAL A 552 -6.05 -12.65 -9.39
N ALA A 553 -6.64 -11.48 -9.60
CA ALA A 553 -6.40 -10.63 -10.75
C ALA A 553 -5.52 -9.44 -10.36
N LEU A 554 -4.66 -9.00 -11.28
CA LEU A 554 -3.87 -7.79 -11.19
C LEU A 554 -4.40 -6.76 -12.19
N HIS A 555 -4.75 -5.58 -11.72
CA HIS A 555 -5.17 -4.45 -12.54
C HIS A 555 -4.30 -3.22 -12.25
N PRO A 556 -3.14 -3.06 -12.88
CA PRO A 556 -2.27 -1.91 -12.68
C PRO A 556 -2.93 -0.63 -13.20
N VAL A 557 -3.13 0.36 -12.35
CA VAL A 557 -3.75 1.64 -12.70
C VAL A 557 -2.69 2.74 -12.75
N THR A 558 -2.62 3.49 -13.84
CA THR A 558 -1.59 4.52 -14.06
C THR A 558 -2.09 5.96 -13.96
N CYS A 559 -3.36 6.13 -13.62
CA CYS A 559 -4.03 7.43 -13.60
C CYS A 559 -5.02 7.53 -12.46
N HIS A 560 -4.94 8.62 -11.72
CA HIS A 560 -5.90 8.99 -10.68
C HIS A 560 -6.93 10.00 -11.16
N HIS A 561 -8.09 10.01 -10.49
CA HIS A 561 -9.04 11.11 -10.36
C HIS A 561 -9.59 11.71 -11.65
N THR A 562 -9.86 10.89 -12.67
CA THR A 562 -10.69 11.40 -13.76
C THR A 562 -11.89 10.49 -13.99
N PRO A 563 -13.05 10.84 -13.47
CA PRO A 563 -14.25 9.98 -13.52
C PRO A 563 -14.78 9.79 -14.93
N TYR A 564 -14.47 10.70 -15.85
CA TYR A 564 -15.09 10.72 -17.19
C TYR A 564 -14.10 11.03 -18.31
N GLY A 565 -12.80 11.08 -18.06
CA GLY A 565 -11.89 11.65 -19.03
C GLY A 565 -10.56 10.92 -19.19
N GLN A 566 -9.79 11.50 -20.04
CA GLN A 566 -8.39 11.20 -20.21
C GLN A 566 -7.64 11.59 -18.93
N CYS A 567 -6.59 10.86 -18.61
CA CYS A 567 -5.66 11.24 -17.55
C CYS A 567 -5.12 12.64 -17.83
N GLU A 568 -5.00 13.47 -16.79
CA GLU A 568 -4.50 14.85 -16.94
C GLU A 568 -3.16 14.93 -17.65
N TYR A 569 -2.30 13.90 -17.50
CA TYR A 569 -1.03 13.86 -18.17
C TYR A 569 -1.13 13.85 -19.70
N TRP A 570 -2.27 13.40 -20.29
CA TRP A 570 -2.48 13.47 -21.72
C TRP A 570 -2.61 14.91 -22.24
N ASN A 571 -3.00 15.87 -21.40
CA ASN A 571 -3.14 17.28 -21.77
C ASN A 571 -1.83 17.90 -22.25
N ASN A 572 -0.69 17.34 -21.82
CA ASN A 572 0.65 17.82 -22.18
C ASN A 572 1.33 16.92 -23.24
N ALA A 573 0.64 15.94 -23.78
CA ALA A 573 1.20 15.02 -24.77
C ALA A 573 1.29 15.71 -26.15
N PRO A 574 2.45 15.66 -26.84
CA PRO A 574 2.62 16.31 -28.13
C PRO A 574 2.01 15.53 -29.30
N TYR A 575 1.59 14.30 -29.09
CA TYR A 575 0.98 13.40 -30.08
C TYR A 575 1.74 13.24 -31.40
N SER A 576 3.05 13.50 -31.41
CA SER A 576 3.92 13.31 -32.58
C SER A 576 4.24 11.84 -32.84
N PRO A 577 4.72 11.47 -34.03
CA PRO A 577 5.17 10.10 -34.30
C PRO A 577 6.26 9.61 -33.32
N ASP A 578 7.21 10.50 -33.00
CA ASP A 578 8.30 10.17 -32.03
C ASP A 578 7.73 9.99 -30.62
N PHE A 579 6.76 10.83 -30.22
CA PHE A 579 6.06 10.65 -28.95
C PHE A 579 5.38 9.28 -28.88
N TRP A 580 4.64 8.88 -29.92
CA TRP A 580 3.95 7.58 -29.93
C TRP A 580 4.92 6.40 -29.92
N ASN A 581 6.05 6.51 -30.61
CA ASN A 581 7.10 5.48 -30.53
C ASN A 581 7.61 5.32 -29.09
N ALA A 582 7.92 6.45 -28.43
CA ALA A 582 8.38 6.44 -27.05
C ALA A 582 7.29 5.98 -26.08
N TRP A 583 6.01 6.40 -26.29
CA TRP A 583 4.90 6.04 -25.42
C TRP A 583 4.64 4.52 -25.42
N PHE A 584 4.50 3.91 -26.61
CA PHE A 584 4.26 2.48 -26.71
C PHE A 584 5.44 1.67 -26.12
N ALA A 585 6.67 2.10 -26.36
CA ALA A 585 7.84 1.44 -25.77
C ALA A 585 7.85 1.54 -24.22
N ALA A 586 7.51 2.71 -23.67
CA ALA A 586 7.46 2.91 -22.22
C ALA A 586 6.29 2.14 -21.58
N TYR A 587 5.11 2.16 -22.21
CA TYR A 587 3.95 1.44 -21.70
C TYR A 587 4.13 -0.07 -21.80
N GLU A 588 4.67 -0.59 -22.92
CA GLU A 588 5.00 -2.00 -23.07
C GLU A 588 5.97 -2.46 -21.97
N LYS A 589 7.05 -1.72 -21.74
CA LYS A 589 8.00 -2.04 -20.67
C LYS A 589 7.32 -2.10 -19.31
N TYR A 590 6.44 -1.15 -19.00
CA TYR A 590 5.70 -1.11 -17.76
C TYR A 590 4.77 -2.32 -17.60
N ILE A 591 3.93 -2.59 -18.60
CA ILE A 591 2.95 -3.67 -18.50
C ILE A 591 3.58 -5.07 -18.55
N VAL A 592 4.70 -5.23 -19.24
CA VAL A 592 5.51 -6.46 -19.18
C VAL A 592 6.12 -6.63 -17.79
N THR A 593 6.53 -5.54 -17.13
CA THR A 593 6.98 -5.60 -15.73
C THR A 593 5.85 -6.09 -14.81
N GLN A 594 4.59 -5.64 -15.04
CA GLN A 594 3.43 -6.14 -14.30
C GLN A 594 3.13 -7.62 -14.62
N ALA A 595 3.35 -8.05 -15.86
CA ALA A 595 3.21 -9.45 -16.28
C ALA A 595 4.21 -10.36 -15.57
N GLU A 596 5.46 -9.96 -15.48
CA GLU A 596 6.49 -10.66 -14.71
C GLU A 596 6.17 -10.70 -13.20
N LEU A 597 5.69 -9.57 -12.63
CA LEU A 597 5.22 -9.51 -11.26
C LEU A 597 4.08 -10.52 -11.02
N ALA A 598 3.06 -10.50 -11.88
CA ALA A 598 1.91 -11.40 -11.80
C ALA A 598 2.33 -12.87 -11.88
N THR A 599 3.26 -13.19 -12.77
CA THR A 599 3.83 -14.55 -12.93
C THR A 599 4.58 -15.00 -11.68
N ARG A 600 5.49 -14.17 -11.15
CA ARG A 600 6.28 -14.49 -9.95
C ARG A 600 5.42 -14.59 -8.69
N ALA A 601 4.39 -13.77 -8.57
CA ALA A 601 3.44 -13.84 -7.47
C ALA A 601 2.44 -14.99 -7.59
N GLY A 602 2.24 -15.56 -8.81
CA GLY A 602 1.29 -16.62 -9.07
C GLY A 602 -0.14 -16.13 -9.28
N MET A 603 -0.33 -14.95 -9.84
CA MET A 603 -1.66 -14.38 -10.09
C MET A 603 -2.35 -15.07 -11.30
N ASP A 604 -3.69 -15.05 -11.32
CA ASP A 604 -4.50 -15.84 -12.24
C ASP A 604 -5.02 -15.04 -13.45
N LEU A 605 -5.00 -13.70 -13.43
CA LEU A 605 -5.44 -12.82 -14.51
C LEU A 605 -4.69 -11.50 -14.47
N LEU A 606 -4.35 -10.95 -15.63
CA LEU A 606 -3.74 -9.63 -15.76
C LEU A 606 -4.60 -8.71 -16.63
N VAL A 607 -4.96 -7.54 -16.11
CA VAL A 607 -5.58 -6.45 -16.87
C VAL A 607 -4.47 -5.57 -17.43
N ILE A 608 -4.39 -5.46 -18.75
CA ILE A 608 -3.25 -4.83 -19.43
C ILE A 608 -3.50 -3.38 -19.84
N GLY A 609 -4.61 -2.82 -19.49
CA GLY A 609 -4.98 -1.44 -19.75
C GLY A 609 -6.46 -1.20 -19.55
N ASP A 610 -6.81 0.08 -19.50
CA ASP A 610 -8.15 0.55 -19.23
C ASP A 610 -8.54 1.69 -20.18
N PHE A 611 -9.80 2.14 -20.08
CA PHE A 611 -10.38 3.21 -20.88
C PHE A 611 -9.65 4.56 -20.76
N LYS A 612 -8.85 4.76 -19.72
CA LYS A 612 -8.08 6.01 -19.49
C LYS A 612 -6.92 6.16 -20.48
N LEU A 613 -6.55 5.08 -21.17
CA LEU A 613 -5.55 5.07 -22.24
C LEU A 613 -6.15 5.41 -23.62
N ARG A 614 -7.39 5.87 -23.67
CA ARG A 614 -8.16 6.11 -24.89
C ARG A 614 -7.42 6.89 -25.99
N PRO A 615 -6.62 7.95 -25.74
CA PRO A 615 -5.88 8.65 -26.79
C PRO A 615 -4.97 7.76 -27.64
N SER A 616 -4.56 6.60 -27.12
CA SER A 616 -3.73 5.63 -27.85
C SER A 616 -4.53 4.59 -28.63
N PHE A 617 -5.88 4.64 -28.60
CA PHE A 617 -6.70 3.58 -29.22
C PHE A 617 -6.89 3.79 -30.71
N PRO A 618 -6.96 2.73 -31.49
CA PRO A 618 -7.25 2.82 -32.91
C PRO A 618 -8.53 3.59 -33.20
N GLY A 619 -8.46 4.55 -34.12
CA GLY A 619 -9.61 5.39 -34.52
C GLY A 619 -9.83 6.64 -33.67
N GLU A 620 -9.10 6.85 -32.61
CA GLU A 620 -9.10 8.14 -31.88
C GLU A 620 -8.31 9.21 -32.66
N PRO A 621 -8.71 10.49 -32.57
CA PRO A 621 -8.09 11.56 -33.38
C PRO A 621 -6.59 11.74 -33.17
N GLU A 622 -6.11 11.54 -31.96
CA GLU A 622 -4.71 11.72 -31.57
C GLU A 622 -3.86 10.45 -31.76
N ALA A 623 -4.51 9.30 -31.96
CA ALA A 623 -3.82 8.02 -32.02
C ALA A 623 -2.96 7.88 -33.30
N PRO A 624 -1.85 7.14 -33.25
CA PRO A 624 -1.06 6.86 -34.44
C PRO A 624 -1.83 5.94 -35.40
N ALA A 625 -1.57 6.11 -36.69
CA ALA A 625 -2.27 5.32 -37.73
C ALA A 625 -2.05 3.79 -37.57
N ASP A 626 -0.98 3.38 -36.97
CA ASP A 626 -0.61 1.98 -36.70
C ASP A 626 -0.96 1.52 -35.27
N ALA A 627 -1.81 2.26 -34.53
CA ALA A 627 -2.18 1.96 -33.14
C ALA A 627 -2.68 0.52 -32.96
N GLU A 628 -3.48 0.00 -33.89
CA GLU A 628 -3.98 -1.39 -33.84
C GLU A 628 -2.83 -2.41 -33.83
N ALA A 629 -1.85 -2.25 -34.70
CA ALA A 629 -0.69 -3.14 -34.78
C ALA A 629 0.16 -3.05 -33.51
N ARG A 630 0.34 -1.85 -32.96
CA ARG A 630 1.10 -1.61 -31.71
C ARG A 630 0.44 -2.27 -30.52
N TRP A 631 -0.87 -2.13 -30.35
CA TRP A 631 -1.61 -2.82 -29.28
C TRP A 631 -1.53 -4.34 -29.40
N ARG A 632 -1.63 -4.90 -30.62
CA ARG A 632 -1.45 -6.34 -30.84
C ARG A 632 -0.05 -6.80 -30.49
N SER A 633 0.98 -6.04 -30.84
CA SER A 633 2.37 -6.30 -30.45
C SER A 633 2.53 -6.30 -28.94
N LEU A 634 1.95 -5.31 -28.26
CA LEU A 634 1.98 -5.21 -26.80
C LEU A 634 1.31 -6.43 -26.13
N VAL A 635 0.12 -6.86 -26.61
CA VAL A 635 -0.53 -8.07 -26.10
C VAL A 635 0.35 -9.30 -26.31
N ALA A 636 1.02 -9.42 -27.46
CA ALA A 636 1.94 -10.52 -27.73
C ALA A 636 3.16 -10.51 -26.78
N SER A 637 3.73 -9.33 -26.51
CA SER A 637 4.83 -9.18 -25.54
C SER A 637 4.40 -9.59 -24.13
N VAL A 638 3.20 -9.17 -23.68
CA VAL A 638 2.66 -9.57 -22.38
C VAL A 638 2.49 -11.10 -22.30
N ARG A 639 1.97 -11.75 -23.35
CA ARG A 639 1.79 -13.21 -23.39
C ARG A 639 3.11 -13.98 -23.32
N ALA A 640 4.22 -13.40 -23.73
CA ALA A 640 5.53 -14.01 -23.59
C ALA A 640 6.01 -14.08 -22.12
N HIS A 641 5.44 -13.24 -21.24
CA HIS A 641 5.82 -13.10 -19.84
C HIS A 641 4.73 -13.55 -18.85
N PHE A 642 3.47 -13.69 -19.30
CA PHE A 642 2.34 -14.10 -18.47
C PHE A 642 1.52 -15.19 -19.16
N GLY A 643 1.49 -16.38 -18.55
CA GLY A 643 0.79 -17.55 -19.10
C GLY A 643 -0.70 -17.60 -18.79
N GLY A 644 -1.21 -16.70 -17.93
CA GLY A 644 -2.64 -16.63 -17.58
C GLY A 644 -3.48 -15.82 -18.58
N PRO A 645 -4.81 -15.76 -18.37
CA PRO A 645 -5.71 -14.91 -19.17
C PRO A 645 -5.36 -13.44 -19.05
N ILE A 646 -5.48 -12.73 -20.18
CA ILE A 646 -5.27 -11.29 -20.30
C ILE A 646 -6.62 -10.61 -20.48
N ALA A 647 -6.86 -9.52 -19.72
CA ALA A 647 -8.05 -8.70 -19.84
C ALA A 647 -7.73 -7.27 -20.26
N PHE A 648 -8.72 -6.61 -20.87
CA PHE A 648 -8.71 -5.18 -21.15
C PHE A 648 -10.00 -4.53 -20.68
N GLU A 649 -9.94 -3.31 -20.10
CA GLU A 649 -11.11 -2.65 -19.53
C GLU A 649 -11.61 -1.50 -20.38
N LEU A 650 -12.91 -1.51 -20.68
CA LEU A 650 -13.64 -0.43 -21.34
C LEU A 650 -14.57 0.26 -20.36
N LEU A 651 -14.80 1.56 -20.55
CA LEU A 651 -15.80 2.31 -19.81
C LEU A 651 -17.19 2.11 -20.42
N MET A 652 -18.15 1.74 -19.58
CA MET A 652 -19.58 1.74 -19.89
C MET A 652 -20.18 3.09 -19.56
N GLY A 653 -20.38 3.94 -20.55
CA GLY A 653 -20.98 5.26 -20.42
C GLY A 653 -22.11 5.49 -21.41
N GLN A 654 -22.68 6.71 -21.44
CA GLN A 654 -23.72 7.11 -22.41
C GLN A 654 -23.22 7.05 -23.85
N SER A 655 -21.95 7.36 -24.12
CA SER A 655 -21.29 7.16 -25.39
C SER A 655 -20.60 5.80 -25.39
N VAL A 656 -21.33 4.78 -25.72
CA VAL A 656 -20.77 3.45 -26.02
C VAL A 656 -19.83 3.58 -27.22
N TRP A 657 -18.72 2.89 -27.16
CA TRP A 657 -17.78 2.73 -28.27
C TRP A 657 -18.54 2.24 -29.52
N PRO A 658 -18.85 3.10 -30.50
CA PRO A 658 -19.56 2.66 -31.69
C PRO A 658 -18.72 1.65 -32.47
N ASN A 659 -17.38 1.76 -32.35
CA ASN A 659 -16.42 0.84 -32.93
C ASN A 659 -15.38 0.52 -31.88
N PRO A 660 -15.57 -0.54 -31.05
CA PRO A 660 -14.56 -0.96 -30.10
C PRO A 660 -13.28 -1.40 -30.81
N PRO A 661 -12.08 -1.14 -30.24
CA PRO A 661 -10.81 -1.48 -30.88
C PRO A 661 -10.72 -2.94 -31.29
N ALA A 662 -10.25 -3.23 -32.52
CA ALA A 662 -10.23 -4.59 -33.03
C ALA A 662 -9.24 -5.51 -32.28
N PHE A 663 -8.19 -4.95 -31.65
CA PHE A 663 -7.23 -5.72 -30.84
C PHE A 663 -7.87 -6.43 -29.63
N LEU A 664 -9.12 -6.09 -29.26
CA LEU A 664 -9.86 -6.80 -28.21
C LEU A 664 -10.09 -8.29 -28.54
N ASP A 665 -9.96 -8.71 -29.79
CA ASP A 665 -9.93 -10.13 -30.15
C ASP A 665 -8.64 -10.84 -29.74
N ALA A 666 -7.57 -10.11 -29.41
CA ALA A 666 -6.30 -10.66 -28.95
C ALA A 666 -6.24 -10.89 -27.43
N VAL A 667 -7.14 -10.27 -26.64
CA VAL A 667 -7.28 -10.55 -25.21
C VAL A 667 -8.26 -11.69 -24.95
N ASP A 668 -8.28 -12.23 -23.74
CA ASP A 668 -9.15 -13.35 -23.37
C ASP A 668 -10.46 -12.88 -22.76
N VAL A 669 -10.44 -11.73 -22.12
CA VAL A 669 -11.54 -11.18 -21.35
C VAL A 669 -11.68 -9.68 -21.61
N ILE A 670 -12.91 -9.22 -21.81
CA ILE A 670 -13.24 -7.80 -21.88
C ILE A 670 -13.93 -7.42 -20.57
N ARG A 671 -13.30 -6.54 -19.82
CA ARG A 671 -13.87 -5.96 -18.61
C ARG A 671 -14.63 -4.69 -18.98
N LEU A 672 -15.75 -4.46 -18.29
CA LEU A 672 -16.63 -3.33 -18.52
C LEU A 672 -16.85 -2.60 -17.21
N PHE A 673 -16.10 -1.53 -16.99
CA PHE A 673 -16.29 -0.66 -15.84
C PHE A 673 -17.63 0.08 -16.00
N TRP A 674 -18.54 -0.11 -15.06
CA TRP A 674 -19.91 0.34 -15.16
C TRP A 674 -20.30 1.33 -14.09
N TRP A 675 -20.44 2.57 -14.50
CA TRP A 675 -21.06 3.62 -13.71
C TRP A 675 -21.96 4.48 -14.61
N SER A 676 -22.93 3.83 -15.27
CA SER A 676 -23.91 4.48 -16.14
C SER A 676 -25.24 4.62 -15.42
N PRO A 677 -26.07 5.63 -15.77
CA PRO A 677 -27.39 5.78 -15.18
C PRO A 677 -28.25 4.55 -15.46
N LEU A 678 -28.91 4.09 -14.43
CA LEU A 678 -29.87 2.99 -14.46
C LEU A 678 -31.30 3.48 -14.25
N SER A 679 -31.48 4.75 -13.85
CA SER A 679 -32.77 5.37 -13.61
C SER A 679 -32.80 6.83 -14.04
N ALA A 680 -33.98 7.32 -14.47
CA ALA A 680 -34.22 8.73 -14.74
C ALA A 680 -34.66 9.54 -13.51
N GLY A 681 -34.99 8.86 -12.40
CA GLY A 681 -35.46 9.50 -11.17
C GLY A 681 -34.92 8.83 -9.90
N PRO A 682 -35.09 9.47 -8.74
CA PRO A 682 -34.63 8.96 -7.47
C PRO A 682 -35.41 7.72 -7.01
N ALA A 683 -34.79 6.91 -6.14
CA ALA A 683 -35.39 5.75 -5.49
C ALA A 683 -36.08 4.76 -6.46
N PRO A 684 -35.40 4.27 -7.50
CA PRO A 684 -35.98 3.35 -8.47
C PRO A 684 -36.27 1.98 -7.83
N ALA A 685 -37.34 1.31 -8.28
CA ALA A 685 -37.58 -0.06 -7.86
C ALA A 685 -36.54 -1.02 -8.46
N VAL A 686 -36.18 -2.09 -7.72
CA VAL A 686 -35.19 -3.12 -8.15
C VAL A 686 -35.56 -3.69 -9.55
N ASN A 687 -36.84 -3.90 -9.82
CA ASN A 687 -37.28 -4.43 -11.12
C ASN A 687 -37.02 -3.44 -12.27
N ASP A 688 -37.19 -2.15 -12.05
CA ASP A 688 -36.91 -1.12 -13.06
C ASP A 688 -35.40 -1.04 -13.31
N LEU A 689 -34.59 -1.09 -12.28
CA LEU A 689 -33.13 -1.18 -12.37
C LEU A 689 -32.71 -2.40 -13.18
N ALA A 690 -33.31 -3.57 -12.91
CA ALA A 690 -33.01 -4.80 -13.64
C ALA A 690 -33.43 -4.74 -15.12
N LEU A 691 -34.58 -4.15 -15.44
CA LEU A 691 -35.05 -3.95 -16.82
C LEU A 691 -34.14 -3.01 -17.57
N ASN A 692 -33.78 -1.86 -17.00
CA ASN A 692 -32.92 -0.86 -17.64
C ASN A 692 -31.50 -1.41 -17.83
N ALA A 693 -30.93 -2.06 -16.83
CA ALA A 693 -29.62 -2.73 -16.91
C ALA A 693 -29.65 -3.84 -17.98
N GLY A 694 -30.74 -4.64 -18.03
CA GLY A 694 -30.91 -5.69 -19.00
C GLY A 694 -31.01 -5.14 -20.45
N GLY A 695 -31.78 -4.08 -20.63
CA GLY A 695 -31.91 -3.42 -21.95
C GLY A 695 -30.57 -2.87 -22.44
N PHE A 696 -29.77 -2.30 -21.53
CA PHE A 696 -28.42 -1.82 -21.84
C PHE A 696 -27.47 -2.97 -22.20
N LEU A 697 -27.45 -4.05 -21.42
CA LEU A 697 -26.66 -5.23 -21.72
C LEU A 697 -26.97 -5.82 -23.09
N ASP A 698 -28.25 -5.98 -23.43
CA ASP A 698 -28.67 -6.59 -24.67
C ASP A 698 -28.41 -5.69 -25.90
N THR A 699 -28.59 -4.39 -25.75
CA THR A 699 -28.48 -3.47 -26.89
C THR A 699 -27.10 -2.94 -27.14
N ARG A 700 -26.26 -2.88 -26.11
CA ARG A 700 -24.94 -2.24 -26.16
C ARG A 700 -23.79 -3.22 -25.98
N ILE A 701 -23.94 -4.25 -25.13
CA ILE A 701 -22.84 -5.13 -24.74
C ILE A 701 -22.89 -6.46 -25.48
N LEU A 702 -24.05 -7.03 -25.65
CA LEU A 702 -24.18 -8.26 -26.42
C LEU A 702 -23.57 -8.16 -27.85
N PRO A 703 -23.71 -7.04 -28.60
CA PRO A 703 -22.99 -6.88 -29.85
C PRO A 703 -21.48 -6.98 -29.74
N ILE A 704 -20.88 -6.42 -28.69
CA ILE A 704 -19.41 -6.52 -28.41
C ILE A 704 -19.03 -7.99 -28.14
N GLN A 705 -19.81 -8.68 -27.32
CA GLN A 705 -19.59 -10.09 -27.03
C GLN A 705 -19.68 -10.95 -28.29
N GLN A 706 -20.70 -10.67 -29.14
CA GLN A 706 -20.91 -11.38 -30.40
C GLN A 706 -19.79 -11.10 -31.43
N GLN A 707 -19.27 -9.87 -31.45
CA GLN A 707 -18.19 -9.48 -32.35
C GLN A 707 -16.89 -10.17 -32.00
N PHE A 708 -16.51 -10.14 -30.70
CA PHE A 708 -15.19 -10.61 -30.25
C PHE A 708 -15.19 -12.04 -29.74
N GLN A 709 -16.33 -12.60 -29.38
CA GLN A 709 -16.49 -13.94 -28.79
C GLN A 709 -15.62 -14.12 -27.55
N ARG A 710 -15.50 -13.07 -26.71
CA ARG A 710 -14.71 -13.04 -25.48
C ARG A 710 -15.61 -13.02 -24.25
N GLY A 711 -15.08 -13.51 -23.12
CA GLY A 711 -15.76 -13.41 -21.83
C GLY A 711 -15.97 -11.94 -21.43
N ILE A 712 -17.18 -11.60 -20.99
CA ILE A 712 -17.51 -10.26 -20.52
C ILE A 712 -17.58 -10.27 -19.01
N LEU A 713 -16.75 -9.43 -18.36
CA LEU A 713 -16.83 -9.15 -16.92
C LEU A 713 -17.44 -7.76 -16.70
N ILE A 714 -18.47 -7.69 -15.88
CA ILE A 714 -19.11 -6.43 -15.48
C ILE A 714 -18.48 -5.95 -14.18
N VAL A 715 -18.04 -4.69 -14.14
CA VAL A 715 -17.35 -4.07 -12.99
C VAL A 715 -18.13 -2.82 -12.53
N PRO A 716 -19.19 -2.98 -11.71
CA PRO A 716 -19.98 -1.84 -11.25
C PRO A 716 -19.28 -1.08 -10.11
N ALA A 717 -19.50 0.27 -10.12
CA ALA A 717 -19.00 1.20 -9.11
C ALA A 717 -20.08 2.21 -8.72
N TYR A 718 -21.02 1.81 -7.86
CA TYR A 718 -22.10 2.71 -7.41
C TYR A 718 -21.92 3.12 -5.95
N VAL A 719 -22.07 4.41 -5.69
CA VAL A 719 -21.91 5.02 -4.35
C VAL A 719 -23.12 4.74 -3.45
N SER A 720 -22.95 4.86 -2.15
CA SER A 720 -24.02 4.68 -1.15
C SER A 720 -24.68 6.03 -0.83
N ALA A 721 -25.10 6.74 -1.84
CA ALA A 721 -25.78 8.05 -1.71
C ALA A 721 -27.10 8.02 -2.46
N ASP A 722 -28.06 8.83 -2.00
CA ASP A 722 -29.33 9.01 -2.69
C ASP A 722 -29.10 9.46 -4.15
N GLN A 723 -29.90 8.96 -5.06
CA GLN A 723 -29.81 9.19 -6.48
C GLN A 723 -28.57 8.56 -7.17
N SER A 724 -27.88 7.64 -6.53
CA SER A 724 -26.70 6.98 -7.11
C SER A 724 -27.00 6.23 -8.42
N ALA A 725 -28.23 5.80 -8.62
CA ALA A 725 -28.70 5.16 -9.85
C ALA A 725 -29.02 6.16 -10.99
N THR A 726 -29.00 7.46 -10.74
CA THR A 726 -29.31 8.48 -11.73
C THR A 726 -28.09 8.87 -12.58
N GLN A 727 -28.30 9.67 -13.58
CA GLN A 727 -27.29 10.01 -14.59
C GLN A 727 -26.09 10.79 -14.06
N CYS A 728 -26.31 11.66 -13.07
CA CYS A 728 -25.29 12.61 -12.63
C CYS A 728 -25.64 13.14 -11.24
N LEU A 729 -24.83 12.84 -10.28
CA LEU A 729 -24.85 13.50 -8.99
C LEU A 729 -24.17 14.85 -9.14
N LYS A 730 -24.94 15.94 -9.18
CA LYS A 730 -24.43 17.27 -9.52
C LYS A 730 -23.75 17.95 -8.33
N ARG A 731 -22.62 18.55 -8.60
CA ARG A 731 -21.93 19.49 -7.70
C ARG A 731 -22.61 20.84 -7.71
N ALA A 732 -22.24 21.71 -6.78
CA ALA A 732 -22.74 23.09 -6.71
C ALA A 732 -22.39 23.92 -7.97
N ASP A 733 -21.30 23.59 -8.67
CA ASP A 733 -20.87 24.20 -9.93
C ASP A 733 -21.57 23.61 -11.18
N GLY A 734 -22.48 22.65 -10.97
CA GLY A 734 -23.23 21.97 -12.03
C GLY A 734 -22.53 20.80 -12.70
N GLN A 735 -21.28 20.53 -12.34
CA GLN A 735 -20.55 19.33 -12.80
C GLN A 735 -20.99 18.09 -12.01
N CYS A 736 -20.76 16.91 -12.56
CA CYS A 736 -21.04 15.67 -11.86
C CYS A 736 -19.94 15.34 -10.85
N TYR A 737 -20.33 14.83 -9.66
CA TYR A 737 -19.40 14.15 -8.79
C TYR A 737 -18.84 12.91 -9.47
N SER A 738 -17.57 12.63 -9.19
CA SER A 738 -16.96 11.34 -9.41
C SER A 738 -17.43 10.34 -8.37
N PHE A 739 -17.39 9.05 -8.67
CA PHE A 739 -17.53 8.01 -7.63
C PHE A 739 -16.40 8.11 -6.58
N GLU A 740 -15.26 8.66 -6.95
CA GLU A 740 -14.10 8.88 -6.09
C GLU A 740 -14.31 10.06 -5.11
N ASP A 741 -15.15 11.03 -5.45
CA ASP A 741 -15.49 12.15 -4.55
C ASP A 741 -16.23 11.68 -3.28
N PHE A 742 -16.75 10.46 -3.27
CA PHE A 742 -17.42 9.84 -2.13
C PHE A 742 -16.55 8.82 -1.37
N ASN A 743 -15.27 8.74 -1.68
CA ASN A 743 -14.35 7.85 -0.97
C ASN A 743 -14.15 8.28 0.49
N PRO A 744 -13.87 7.34 1.41
CA PRO A 744 -13.51 7.66 2.77
C PRO A 744 -12.32 8.63 2.81
N GLY A 745 -12.46 9.74 3.53
CA GLY A 745 -11.44 10.78 3.63
C GLY A 745 -11.55 11.91 2.60
N ALA A 746 -12.32 11.74 1.53
CA ALA A 746 -12.66 12.83 0.63
C ALA A 746 -13.61 13.84 1.30
N PRO A 747 -13.63 15.13 0.89
CA PRO A 747 -14.62 16.08 1.36
C PRO A 747 -16.02 15.52 1.17
N ASP A 748 -16.82 15.51 2.23
CA ASP A 748 -18.16 14.96 2.17
C ASP A 748 -19.02 15.71 1.14
N ALA A 749 -19.61 15.00 0.20
CA ALA A 749 -20.56 15.54 -0.76
C ALA A 749 -21.87 15.89 -0.03
N THR A 750 -21.95 17.06 0.57
CA THR A 750 -23.03 17.47 1.46
C THR A 750 -24.38 17.63 0.76
N LEU A 751 -24.40 17.69 -0.57
CA LEU A 751 -25.63 17.81 -1.37
C LEU A 751 -26.45 16.51 -1.42
N TYR A 752 -25.83 15.38 -1.07
CA TYR A 752 -26.47 14.06 -1.14
C TYR A 752 -26.46 13.41 0.23
N THR A 753 -27.55 12.75 0.56
CA THR A 753 -27.67 12.01 1.84
C THR A 753 -27.12 10.59 1.69
N LEU A 754 -26.75 9.98 2.83
CA LEU A 754 -26.36 8.59 2.86
C LEU A 754 -27.59 7.72 2.54
N ASP A 755 -27.50 6.90 1.48
CA ASP A 755 -28.51 5.90 1.16
C ASP A 755 -27.86 4.53 0.86
N LEU A 756 -27.77 3.71 1.88
CA LEU A 756 -27.21 2.36 1.78
C LEU A 756 -28.16 1.41 1.04
N GLN A 757 -29.48 1.67 1.11
CA GLN A 757 -30.48 0.82 0.47
C GLN A 757 -30.47 1.02 -1.05
N GLU A 758 -30.33 2.24 -1.54
CA GLU A 758 -30.26 2.47 -2.99
C GLU A 758 -29.06 1.75 -3.61
N GLN A 759 -27.87 1.77 -2.92
CA GLN A 759 -26.74 0.97 -3.39
C GLN A 759 -27.08 -0.52 -3.46
N ALA A 760 -27.71 -1.07 -2.42
CA ALA A 760 -28.12 -2.49 -2.38
C ALA A 760 -29.11 -2.83 -3.51
N ASP A 761 -30.08 -1.95 -3.75
CA ASP A 761 -31.09 -2.12 -4.80
C ASP A 761 -30.47 -2.07 -6.20
N VAL A 762 -29.49 -1.21 -6.41
CA VAL A 762 -28.70 -1.14 -7.66
C VAL A 762 -27.97 -2.46 -7.90
N TYR A 763 -27.23 -2.97 -6.92
CA TYR A 763 -26.50 -4.24 -7.07
C TYR A 763 -27.48 -5.43 -7.26
N ASN A 764 -28.61 -5.43 -6.57
CA ASN A 764 -29.63 -6.46 -6.74
C ASN A 764 -30.27 -6.39 -8.15
N GLY A 765 -30.56 -5.20 -8.66
CA GLY A 765 -31.06 -5.00 -10.02
C GLY A 765 -30.06 -5.45 -11.09
N LEU A 766 -28.79 -5.08 -10.95
CA LEU A 766 -27.72 -5.51 -11.86
C LEU A 766 -27.56 -7.04 -11.87
N LEU A 767 -27.50 -7.68 -10.70
CA LEU A 767 -27.37 -9.13 -10.58
C LEU A 767 -28.60 -9.87 -11.11
N THR A 768 -29.79 -9.30 -10.95
CA THR A 768 -31.02 -9.80 -11.58
C THR A 768 -30.93 -9.76 -13.10
N ALA A 769 -30.40 -8.67 -13.67
CA ALA A 769 -30.17 -8.55 -15.12
C ALA A 769 -29.10 -9.53 -15.61
N VAL A 770 -28.01 -9.73 -14.86
CA VAL A 770 -26.93 -10.70 -15.17
C VAL A 770 -27.47 -12.14 -15.14
N ASN A 771 -28.30 -12.50 -14.17
CA ASN A 771 -28.83 -13.85 -13.97
C ASN A 771 -29.51 -14.43 -15.21
N SER A 772 -30.13 -13.61 -16.02
CA SER A 772 -30.81 -14.03 -17.26
C SER A 772 -29.90 -14.03 -18.51
N ARG A 773 -28.61 -13.76 -18.34
CA ARG A 773 -27.63 -13.58 -19.43
C ARG A 773 -26.39 -14.46 -19.27
N PRO A 774 -26.47 -15.76 -19.61
CA PRO A 774 -25.39 -16.72 -19.37
C PRO A 774 -24.13 -16.43 -20.21
N TRP A 775 -24.18 -15.49 -21.15
CA TRP A 775 -23.03 -15.01 -21.91
C TRP A 775 -22.15 -14.03 -21.12
N ILE A 776 -22.60 -13.54 -19.95
CA ILE A 776 -21.79 -12.73 -19.03
C ILE A 776 -20.92 -13.69 -18.20
N ALA A 777 -19.61 -13.52 -18.31
CA ALA A 777 -18.62 -14.40 -17.67
C ALA A 777 -18.36 -14.07 -16.21
N GLY A 778 -18.75 -12.87 -15.73
CA GLY A 778 -18.55 -12.52 -14.33
C GLY A 778 -19.04 -11.14 -13.94
N PHE A 779 -19.03 -10.91 -12.60
CA PHE A 779 -19.47 -9.68 -11.96
C PHE A 779 -18.50 -9.34 -10.83
N PHE A 780 -17.77 -8.22 -10.95
CA PHE A 780 -16.70 -7.83 -10.05
C PHE A 780 -17.03 -6.47 -9.44
N VAL A 781 -17.27 -6.41 -8.14
CA VAL A 781 -17.63 -5.17 -7.46
C VAL A 781 -16.38 -4.37 -7.11
N TYR A 782 -16.30 -3.13 -7.60
CA TYR A 782 -15.16 -2.25 -7.42
C TYR A 782 -15.20 -1.48 -6.08
N GLY A 783 -14.02 -1.23 -5.49
CA GLY A 783 -13.81 -0.26 -4.43
C GLY A 783 -13.98 -0.79 -3.01
N TYR A 784 -13.88 -2.11 -2.79
CA TYR A 784 -13.99 -2.74 -1.47
C TYR A 784 -12.89 -2.26 -0.53
N ASN A 785 -13.24 -1.56 0.56
CA ASN A 785 -12.28 -1.04 1.52
C ASN A 785 -11.53 -2.17 2.24
N PRO A 786 -10.19 -2.31 2.08
CA PRO A 786 -9.47 -3.41 2.69
C PRO A 786 -9.24 -3.23 4.20
N VAL A 787 -9.35 -2.00 4.72
CA VAL A 787 -8.96 -1.66 6.09
C VAL A 787 -10.11 -1.83 7.07
N ALA A 788 -11.29 -1.28 6.75
CA ALA A 788 -12.42 -1.26 7.68
C ALA A 788 -13.77 -1.41 6.98
N ALA A 789 -14.73 -2.03 7.66
CA ALA A 789 -16.14 -1.94 7.29
C ALA A 789 -16.67 -0.57 7.71
N LEU A 790 -17.24 0.18 6.75
CA LEU A 790 -17.74 1.54 6.94
C LEU A 790 -19.18 1.67 6.45
N ARG A 791 -19.94 2.51 7.14
CA ARG A 791 -21.29 2.93 6.73
C ARG A 791 -21.24 4.36 6.18
N ASP A 792 -20.51 4.57 5.11
CA ASP A 792 -20.28 5.86 4.47
C ASP A 792 -20.89 5.92 3.06
N LYS A 793 -20.75 7.05 2.39
CA LYS A 793 -21.27 7.26 1.03
C LYS A 793 -20.39 6.65 -0.06
N SER A 794 -19.25 6.04 0.28
CA SER A 794 -18.33 5.49 -0.72
C SER A 794 -18.94 4.33 -1.53
N ILE A 795 -18.23 3.98 -2.60
CA ILE A 795 -18.55 2.81 -3.44
C ILE A 795 -18.35 1.48 -2.72
N SER A 796 -17.56 1.44 -1.63
CA SER A 796 -17.32 0.21 -0.90
C SER A 796 -18.60 -0.44 -0.43
N VAL A 797 -18.75 -1.72 -0.71
CA VAL A 797 -19.88 -2.52 -0.20
C VAL A 797 -19.61 -3.13 1.17
N ARG A 798 -18.35 -3.10 1.66
CA ARG A 798 -17.92 -3.75 2.90
C ARG A 798 -18.71 -3.22 4.10
N GLY A 799 -19.42 -4.14 4.81
CA GLY A 799 -20.24 -3.80 5.98
C GLY A 799 -21.55 -3.09 5.66
N LYS A 800 -21.96 -3.03 4.39
CA LYS A 800 -23.19 -2.37 3.92
C LYS A 800 -24.23 -3.41 3.45
N PRO A 801 -25.52 -3.02 3.31
CA PRO A 801 -26.54 -3.90 2.75
C PRO A 801 -26.20 -4.51 1.39
N ALA A 802 -25.46 -3.78 0.55
CA ALA A 802 -24.99 -4.26 -0.75
C ALA A 802 -24.09 -5.51 -0.63
N GLU A 803 -23.26 -5.62 0.43
CA GLU A 803 -22.47 -6.83 0.68
C GLU A 803 -23.35 -8.05 0.98
N ALA A 804 -24.47 -7.86 1.70
CA ALA A 804 -25.44 -8.92 1.93
C ALA A 804 -26.13 -9.37 0.63
N VAL A 805 -26.38 -8.46 -0.31
CA VAL A 805 -26.87 -8.80 -1.66
C VAL A 805 -25.87 -9.74 -2.34
N LEU A 806 -24.57 -9.40 -2.34
CA LEU A 806 -23.53 -10.26 -2.92
C LEU A 806 -23.51 -11.64 -2.24
N THR A 807 -23.57 -11.68 -0.92
CA THR A 807 -23.54 -12.92 -0.13
C THR A 807 -24.67 -13.88 -0.49
N VAL A 808 -25.82 -13.36 -0.93
CA VAL A 808 -26.95 -14.18 -1.37
C VAL A 808 -26.84 -14.58 -2.85
N TRP A 809 -26.34 -13.70 -3.70
CA TRP A 809 -26.26 -13.94 -5.14
C TRP A 809 -25.06 -14.79 -5.58
N TYR A 810 -23.86 -14.51 -5.07
CA TYR A 810 -22.62 -15.14 -5.55
C TYR A 810 -22.62 -16.67 -5.42
N PRO A 811 -22.96 -17.28 -4.25
CA PRO A 811 -22.99 -18.72 -4.17
C PRO A 811 -23.97 -19.35 -5.17
N LYS A 812 -25.13 -18.73 -5.37
CA LYS A 812 -26.18 -19.26 -6.28
C LYS A 812 -25.76 -19.18 -7.75
N LEU A 813 -25.14 -18.05 -8.18
CA LEU A 813 -24.61 -17.92 -9.55
C LEU A 813 -23.48 -18.93 -9.79
N LEU A 814 -22.70 -19.25 -8.77
CA LEU A 814 -21.66 -20.29 -8.81
C LEU A 814 -22.20 -21.72 -8.70
N GLY A 815 -23.50 -21.91 -8.44
CA GLY A 815 -24.10 -23.25 -8.26
C GLY A 815 -23.75 -23.89 -6.91
N ARG A 816 -23.56 -23.08 -5.87
CA ARG A 816 -23.23 -23.52 -4.50
C ARG A 816 -24.39 -23.28 -3.52
#